data_671b1d3d62917d8406f4fb151ca186ed
#
_entry.id   671b1d3d62917d8406f4fb151ca186ed
#
_cell.length_a   1.000
_cell.length_b   1.000
_cell.length_c   1.000
_cell.angle_alpha   90.00
_cell.angle_beta   90.00
_cell.angle_gamma   90.00
#
_symmetry.space_group_name_H-M   'P 1'
#
loop_
_entity.id
_entity.type
_entity.pdbx_description
1 polymer ?
#
loop_
_entity_poly.entity_id
_entity_poly.type
_entity_poly.pdbx_seq_one_letter_code
_entity_poly.pdbx_strand_id
1 'polypeptide(L)'
;MSEEIQEKLTGTVEEVSFYNETTGFCVAEISTEGEAVTVVGPIGELTIGSKIECLGNWDMHPSFGRQFKAESVSQTLPADAAGILKYLSSGVIRGVREATAAKIVEAFGVNTFDVIENEPQRLATIKGINASKARQISKEFKSQFMARETIIALTSLGLSQGQAIKAYSLFKAEAVDIVKSNPYSLIGGATGITFDNADEIVEHLEKRPPFECRAQAGLCYIVRHNLGNGHTCIPRDKIYTPASNLLECGSDDVDIALDNAIEGKMLVQKQIDGRDFLFLPEIYAAEASIADRITIMTHFPPNESEIFASEIFAFEEANGIEFDEKQRHAIEVAVNKGLLILTGGPGTGKTTTVKGIINLMKNRGLKVCLAAPTGRAAQRMEELTGFEAKTIHRLLEVEYKDNSVTPDFVHNMRNPLDCDAVIVDELSMVDVTVFAALLDALPLHCRLIMVGDRDQLPPVGAGNVLSDMIESRVIDVVTLDKVFRQAMKSRIVTNAHRVVKGEMPVIDNSADSDFFLLNENSKYNAPRKILDLVTSRLPAGYGFEPMRDIQVLCPSRMGEVGTQSINAILQASLNPPTKEKKEIRYKGYILREGDRVMQVKNNYDVPWFKAGENGSGVFNGDIGILTRIDRANDIINVRFDDREAMYSLENVRELELAYAMTVHKSQGSEFAAVVMPVIATPPRLAYRNLFYTALTRAKSLLVLVGNEAGIKQMVDNDKKSRRYSALKFFIENNEDI
;
A
#
# COMPACT_ATOMS: atom_id res chain seq x y z
N MET A 1 -14.40 -35.04 9.50
CA MET A 1 -14.45 -34.20 8.30
C MET A 1 -15.02 -35.09 7.24
N SER A 2 -16.25 -34.83 6.79
CA SER A 2 -16.87 -35.57 5.67
C SER A 2 -16.17 -35.07 4.39
N GLU A 3 -15.59 -36.01 3.64
CA GLU A 3 -15.16 -35.75 2.24
C GLU A 3 -16.41 -35.31 1.48
N GLU A 4 -16.49 -34.02 1.10
CA GLU A 4 -17.49 -33.55 0.16
C GLU A 4 -17.12 -34.14 -1.21
N ILE A 5 -17.99 -35.00 -1.72
CA ILE A 5 -17.84 -35.64 -3.03
C ILE A 5 -17.96 -34.50 -4.06
N GLN A 6 -16.86 -34.10 -4.68
CA GLN A 6 -16.87 -33.15 -5.79
C GLN A 6 -17.59 -33.75 -7.00
N GLU A 7 -18.52 -32.97 -7.55
CA GLU A 7 -19.22 -33.37 -8.77
C GLU A 7 -18.47 -32.83 -10.01
N LYS A 8 -18.63 -33.56 -11.11
CA LYS A 8 -18.05 -33.21 -12.41
C LYS A 8 -19.13 -32.67 -13.33
N LEU A 9 -18.89 -31.48 -13.88
CA LEU A 9 -19.78 -30.83 -14.84
C LEU A 9 -19.02 -30.56 -16.15
N THR A 10 -19.63 -30.93 -17.30
CA THR A 10 -19.01 -30.72 -18.62
C THR A 10 -19.96 -29.91 -19.49
N GLY A 11 -19.48 -28.91 -20.21
CA GLY A 11 -20.29 -28.09 -21.09
C GLY A 11 -19.47 -27.23 -22.06
N THR A 12 -20.15 -26.48 -22.91
CA THR A 12 -19.54 -25.50 -23.81
C THR A 12 -19.82 -24.09 -23.28
N VAL A 13 -18.82 -23.24 -23.21
CA VAL A 13 -18.94 -21.85 -22.75
C VAL A 13 -19.75 -21.05 -23.78
N GLU A 14 -20.92 -20.56 -23.35
CA GLU A 14 -21.80 -19.73 -24.18
C GLU A 14 -21.52 -18.25 -24.00
N GLU A 15 -21.37 -17.81 -22.75
CA GLU A 15 -21.13 -16.43 -22.40
C GLU A 15 -20.23 -16.34 -21.17
N VAL A 16 -19.36 -15.35 -21.11
CA VAL A 16 -18.59 -14.98 -19.92
C VAL A 16 -19.12 -13.65 -19.43
N SER A 17 -19.90 -13.70 -18.36
CA SER A 17 -20.56 -12.53 -17.79
C SER A 17 -19.61 -11.69 -16.96
N PHE A 18 -18.57 -12.32 -16.39
CA PHE A 18 -17.59 -11.63 -15.55
C PHE A 18 -16.26 -12.41 -15.49
N TYR A 19 -15.15 -11.68 -15.56
CA TYR A 19 -13.82 -12.21 -15.35
C TYR A 19 -12.92 -11.19 -14.64
N ASN A 20 -12.18 -11.63 -13.62
CA ASN A 20 -11.21 -10.83 -12.92
C ASN A 20 -9.80 -11.36 -13.16
N GLU A 21 -8.99 -10.60 -13.88
CA GLU A 21 -7.60 -10.96 -14.24
C GLU A 21 -6.70 -11.17 -13.02
N THR A 22 -6.95 -10.45 -11.91
CA THR A 22 -6.10 -10.51 -10.72
C THR A 22 -6.36 -11.73 -9.86
N THR A 23 -7.64 -12.15 -9.75
CA THR A 23 -8.06 -13.26 -8.87
C THR A 23 -8.31 -14.54 -9.64
N GLY A 24 -8.43 -14.47 -10.97
CA GLY A 24 -8.87 -15.57 -11.81
C GLY A 24 -10.35 -15.92 -11.62
N PHE A 25 -11.13 -15.10 -10.88
CA PHE A 25 -12.54 -15.39 -10.65
C PHE A 25 -13.35 -15.13 -11.92
N CYS A 26 -14.12 -16.13 -12.32
CA CYS A 26 -14.93 -16.10 -13.53
C CYS A 26 -16.39 -16.47 -13.22
N VAL A 27 -17.31 -15.81 -13.90
CA VAL A 27 -18.72 -16.16 -13.97
C VAL A 27 -19.07 -16.38 -15.44
N ALA A 28 -19.42 -17.60 -15.80
CA ALA A 28 -19.75 -17.95 -17.18
C ALA A 28 -21.02 -18.81 -17.24
N GLU A 29 -21.74 -18.66 -18.35
CA GLU A 29 -22.83 -19.55 -18.69
C GLU A 29 -22.33 -20.63 -19.65
N ILE A 30 -22.59 -21.89 -19.30
CA ILE A 30 -22.23 -23.04 -20.12
C ILE A 30 -23.46 -23.79 -20.56
N SER A 31 -23.43 -24.33 -21.76
CA SER A 31 -24.47 -25.23 -22.28
C SER A 31 -24.07 -26.68 -21.95
N THR A 32 -24.89 -27.36 -21.17
CA THR A 32 -24.75 -28.76 -20.78
C THR A 32 -25.98 -29.54 -21.17
N GLU A 33 -25.88 -30.51 -22.06
CA GLU A 33 -27.00 -31.36 -22.53
C GLU A 33 -28.25 -30.58 -22.96
N GLY A 34 -28.07 -29.31 -23.41
CA GLY A 34 -29.16 -28.43 -23.84
C GLY A 34 -29.74 -27.52 -22.75
N GLU A 35 -29.21 -27.58 -21.51
CA GLU A 35 -29.55 -26.66 -20.42
C GLU A 35 -28.42 -25.65 -20.22
N ALA A 36 -28.79 -24.39 -19.90
CA ALA A 36 -27.83 -23.35 -19.52
C ALA A 36 -27.52 -23.44 -18.01
N VAL A 37 -26.25 -23.53 -17.67
CA VAL A 37 -25.77 -23.61 -16.29
C VAL A 37 -24.78 -22.51 -16.03
N THR A 38 -24.99 -21.72 -14.96
CA THR A 38 -24.03 -20.75 -14.50
C THR A 38 -22.91 -21.41 -13.70
N VAL A 39 -21.67 -21.26 -14.14
CA VAL A 39 -20.45 -21.72 -13.44
C VAL A 39 -19.73 -20.53 -12.85
N VAL A 40 -19.33 -20.63 -11.57
CA VAL A 40 -18.66 -19.55 -10.84
C VAL A 40 -17.47 -20.09 -10.07
N GLY A 41 -16.37 -19.35 -10.04
CA GLY A 41 -15.20 -19.73 -9.21
C GLY A 41 -13.90 -19.10 -9.68
N PRO A 42 -12.81 -19.33 -8.95
CA PRO A 42 -11.47 -18.87 -9.34
C PRO A 42 -10.86 -19.78 -10.43
N ILE A 43 -11.54 -19.87 -11.56
CA ILE A 43 -11.32 -20.84 -12.64
C ILE A 43 -10.60 -20.25 -13.87
N GLY A 44 -10.16 -18.99 -13.78
CA GLY A 44 -9.47 -18.28 -14.85
C GLY A 44 -10.37 -17.79 -15.96
N GLU A 45 -9.73 -17.19 -16.98
CA GLU A 45 -10.46 -16.69 -18.14
C GLU A 45 -10.99 -17.85 -18.97
N LEU A 46 -12.31 -17.91 -19.13
CA LEU A 46 -12.96 -18.87 -20.00
C LEU A 46 -13.22 -18.25 -21.38
N THR A 47 -12.94 -19.03 -22.41
CA THR A 47 -13.13 -18.57 -23.78
C THR A 47 -14.47 -19.06 -24.33
N ILE A 48 -15.29 -18.14 -24.84
CA ILE A 48 -16.57 -18.48 -25.48
C ILE A 48 -16.34 -19.49 -26.61
N GLY A 49 -17.18 -20.53 -26.64
CA GLY A 49 -17.09 -21.61 -27.62
C GLY A 49 -16.14 -22.76 -27.21
N SER A 50 -15.35 -22.61 -26.15
CA SER A 50 -14.52 -23.70 -25.66
C SER A 50 -15.33 -24.74 -24.88
N LYS A 51 -14.88 -25.99 -24.91
CA LYS A 51 -15.45 -27.06 -24.09
C LYS A 51 -14.74 -27.10 -22.76
N ILE A 52 -15.50 -27.07 -21.65
CA ILE A 52 -14.94 -27.13 -20.30
C ILE A 52 -15.44 -28.34 -19.52
N GLU A 53 -14.57 -28.78 -18.61
CA GLU A 53 -14.86 -29.77 -17.60
C GLU A 53 -14.53 -29.14 -16.25
N CYS A 54 -15.54 -29.01 -15.39
CA CYS A 54 -15.44 -28.39 -14.07
C CYS A 54 -15.54 -29.45 -12.99
N LEU A 55 -14.73 -29.32 -11.93
CA LEU A 55 -14.89 -30.03 -10.66
C LEU A 55 -15.31 -29.05 -9.59
N GLY A 56 -16.35 -29.38 -8.83
CA GLY A 56 -16.89 -28.49 -7.81
C GLY A 56 -18.21 -28.98 -7.23
N ASN A 57 -18.97 -28.08 -6.67
CA ASN A 57 -20.23 -28.39 -5.99
C ASN A 57 -21.35 -27.43 -6.45
N TRP A 58 -22.58 -27.96 -6.46
CA TRP A 58 -23.74 -27.11 -6.69
C TRP A 58 -24.00 -26.21 -5.47
N ASP A 59 -24.25 -24.94 -5.75
CA ASP A 59 -24.55 -23.92 -4.75
C ASP A 59 -25.85 -23.18 -5.15
N MET A 60 -26.57 -22.69 -4.16
CA MET A 60 -27.77 -21.90 -4.38
C MET A 60 -27.50 -20.44 -4.03
N HIS A 61 -27.22 -19.63 -5.04
CA HIS A 61 -26.99 -18.21 -4.83
C HIS A 61 -28.33 -17.48 -4.55
N PRO A 62 -28.43 -16.65 -3.49
CA PRO A 62 -29.68 -15.99 -3.11
C PRO A 62 -30.31 -15.13 -4.19
N SER A 63 -29.49 -14.57 -5.10
CA SER A 63 -29.94 -13.63 -6.15
C SER A 63 -29.87 -14.22 -7.57
N PHE A 64 -29.03 -15.22 -7.82
CA PHE A 64 -28.78 -15.78 -9.16
C PHE A 64 -29.25 -17.23 -9.31
N GLY A 65 -29.86 -17.78 -8.25
CA GLY A 65 -30.39 -19.13 -8.30
C GLY A 65 -29.34 -20.23 -8.21
N ARG A 66 -29.61 -21.37 -8.84
CA ARG A 66 -28.72 -22.52 -8.84
C ARG A 66 -27.52 -22.28 -9.73
N GLN A 67 -26.31 -22.40 -9.15
CA GLN A 67 -25.03 -22.24 -9.86
C GLN A 67 -24.08 -23.38 -9.49
N PHE A 68 -23.14 -23.68 -10.37
CA PHE A 68 -22.08 -24.64 -10.11
C PHE A 68 -20.81 -23.89 -9.64
N LYS A 69 -20.43 -24.08 -8.38
CA LYS A 69 -19.23 -23.48 -7.82
C LYS A 69 -18.03 -24.37 -8.14
N ALA A 70 -17.30 -24.00 -9.18
CA ALA A 70 -16.15 -24.74 -9.65
C ALA A 70 -14.90 -24.36 -8.85
N GLU A 71 -14.17 -25.36 -8.40
CA GLU A 71 -12.87 -25.24 -7.75
C GLU A 71 -11.73 -25.39 -8.75
N SER A 72 -11.96 -26.20 -9.79
CA SER A 72 -11.03 -26.35 -10.91
C SER A 72 -11.78 -26.50 -12.23
N VAL A 73 -11.16 -26.05 -13.31
CA VAL A 73 -11.68 -26.16 -14.68
C VAL A 73 -10.57 -26.61 -15.61
N SER A 74 -10.84 -27.64 -16.37
CA SER A 74 -10.09 -28.05 -17.54
C SER A 74 -10.82 -27.60 -18.80
N GLN A 75 -10.19 -26.80 -19.64
CA GLN A 75 -10.79 -26.25 -20.85
C GLN A 75 -10.06 -26.81 -22.07
N THR A 76 -10.76 -27.33 -23.04
CA THR A 76 -10.23 -27.86 -24.29
C THR A 76 -10.69 -27.01 -25.48
N LEU A 77 -9.88 -26.96 -26.54
CA LEU A 77 -10.27 -26.31 -27.77
C LEU A 77 -11.50 -27.00 -28.36
N PRO A 78 -12.43 -26.23 -28.98
CA PRO A 78 -13.56 -26.80 -29.66
C PRO A 78 -13.12 -27.70 -30.84
N ALA A 79 -13.75 -28.86 -30.97
CA ALA A 79 -13.41 -29.83 -31.99
C ALA A 79 -14.34 -29.78 -33.22
N ASP A 80 -15.44 -29.06 -33.15
CA ASP A 80 -16.39 -28.90 -34.24
C ASP A 80 -16.35 -27.49 -34.87
N ALA A 81 -16.77 -27.36 -36.10
CA ALA A 81 -16.66 -26.12 -36.85
C ALA A 81 -17.47 -24.95 -36.23
N ALA A 82 -18.58 -25.22 -35.55
CA ALA A 82 -19.42 -24.19 -34.94
C ALA A 82 -18.73 -23.63 -33.69
N GLY A 83 -18.14 -24.49 -32.85
CA GLY A 83 -17.36 -24.09 -31.68
C GLY A 83 -16.09 -23.32 -32.10
N ILE A 84 -15.40 -23.77 -33.15
CA ILE A 84 -14.21 -23.09 -33.69
C ILE A 84 -14.58 -21.68 -34.18
N LEU A 85 -15.72 -21.54 -34.88
CA LEU A 85 -16.19 -20.23 -35.31
C LEU A 85 -16.46 -19.31 -34.11
N LYS A 86 -17.17 -19.82 -33.09
CA LYS A 86 -17.49 -19.08 -31.90
C LYS A 86 -16.23 -18.62 -31.15
N TYR A 87 -15.26 -19.53 -31.02
CA TYR A 87 -13.95 -19.26 -30.43
C TYR A 87 -13.18 -18.14 -31.16
N LEU A 88 -13.07 -18.24 -32.50
CA LEU A 88 -12.35 -17.25 -33.29
C LEU A 88 -13.07 -15.89 -33.35
N SER A 89 -14.40 -15.89 -33.24
CA SER A 89 -15.24 -14.68 -33.26
C SER A 89 -15.27 -13.93 -31.93
N SER A 90 -14.89 -14.57 -30.81
CA SER A 90 -14.90 -13.99 -29.45
C SER A 90 -13.91 -12.86 -29.24
N GLY A 91 -13.02 -12.60 -30.22
CA GLY A 91 -11.99 -11.55 -30.12
C GLY A 91 -10.70 -11.99 -29.46
N VAL A 92 -10.60 -13.24 -29.04
CA VAL A 92 -9.42 -13.85 -28.41
C VAL A 92 -8.14 -13.67 -29.25
N ILE A 93 -8.25 -13.73 -30.60
CA ILE A 93 -7.12 -13.50 -31.50
C ILE A 93 -7.21 -12.10 -32.08
N ARG A 94 -6.28 -11.22 -31.72
CA ARG A 94 -6.20 -9.86 -32.26
C ARG A 94 -6.16 -9.85 -33.80
N GLY A 95 -7.07 -9.13 -34.41
CA GLY A 95 -7.16 -9.01 -35.88
C GLY A 95 -8.07 -10.03 -36.55
N VAL A 96 -8.68 -10.97 -35.81
CA VAL A 96 -9.74 -11.86 -36.27
C VAL A 96 -11.07 -11.37 -35.71
N ARG A 97 -11.94 -10.85 -36.58
CA ARG A 97 -13.33 -10.48 -36.28
C ARG A 97 -14.27 -11.53 -36.87
N GLU A 98 -15.50 -11.54 -36.44
CA GLU A 98 -16.55 -12.50 -36.86
C GLU A 98 -16.55 -12.81 -38.36
N ALA A 99 -16.54 -11.77 -39.20
CA ALA A 99 -16.50 -11.95 -40.66
C ALA A 99 -15.18 -12.59 -41.17
N THR A 100 -14.08 -12.44 -40.44
CA THR A 100 -12.79 -13.08 -40.76
C THR A 100 -12.79 -14.51 -40.27
N ALA A 101 -13.28 -14.75 -39.07
CA ALA A 101 -13.43 -16.06 -38.46
C ALA A 101 -14.33 -16.97 -39.34
N ALA A 102 -15.48 -16.46 -39.78
CA ALA A 102 -16.38 -17.19 -40.68
C ALA A 102 -15.66 -17.67 -41.98
N LYS A 103 -14.90 -16.81 -42.63
CA LYS A 103 -14.13 -17.18 -43.83
C LYS A 103 -13.04 -18.21 -43.56
N ILE A 104 -12.37 -18.13 -42.40
CA ILE A 104 -11.32 -19.08 -42.03
C ILE A 104 -11.95 -20.47 -41.81
N VAL A 105 -13.05 -20.52 -41.04
CA VAL A 105 -13.72 -21.78 -40.72
C VAL A 105 -14.44 -22.36 -41.93
N GLU A 106 -15.00 -21.54 -42.81
CA GLU A 106 -15.58 -21.99 -44.10
C GLU A 106 -14.49 -22.65 -44.97
N ALA A 107 -13.27 -22.11 -44.98
CA ALA A 107 -12.19 -22.62 -45.80
C ALA A 107 -11.52 -23.90 -45.24
N PHE A 108 -11.43 -24.05 -43.92
CA PHE A 108 -10.63 -25.10 -43.28
C PHE A 108 -11.42 -26.02 -42.31
N GLY A 109 -12.67 -25.68 -41.99
CA GLY A 109 -13.52 -26.48 -41.13
C GLY A 109 -12.88 -26.81 -39.79
N VAL A 110 -12.92 -28.08 -39.41
CA VAL A 110 -12.34 -28.61 -38.18
C VAL A 110 -10.80 -28.54 -38.11
N ASN A 111 -10.12 -28.41 -39.26
CA ASN A 111 -8.67 -28.29 -39.34
C ASN A 111 -8.18 -26.83 -39.16
N THR A 112 -9.07 -25.92 -38.85
CA THR A 112 -8.74 -24.47 -38.75
C THR A 112 -7.60 -24.19 -37.78
N PHE A 113 -7.59 -24.79 -36.59
CA PHE A 113 -6.54 -24.56 -35.60
C PHE A 113 -5.20 -25.13 -36.06
N ASP A 114 -5.18 -26.31 -36.65
CA ASP A 114 -3.96 -26.91 -37.20
C ASP A 114 -3.36 -26.04 -38.33
N VAL A 115 -4.19 -25.49 -39.22
CA VAL A 115 -3.77 -24.56 -40.24
C VAL A 115 -3.24 -23.25 -39.65
N ILE A 116 -3.89 -22.68 -38.64
CA ILE A 116 -3.39 -21.47 -37.98
C ILE A 116 -2.05 -21.72 -37.33
N GLU A 117 -1.88 -22.87 -36.69
CA GLU A 117 -0.67 -23.22 -35.97
C GLU A 117 0.47 -23.61 -36.87
N ASN A 118 0.26 -24.57 -37.76
CA ASN A 118 1.33 -25.25 -38.51
C ASN A 118 1.50 -24.78 -39.95
N GLU A 119 0.42 -24.27 -40.58
CA GLU A 119 0.43 -23.86 -41.99
C GLU A 119 -0.12 -22.43 -42.20
N PRO A 120 0.37 -21.40 -41.48
CA PRO A 120 -0.21 -20.04 -41.52
C PRO A 120 -0.23 -19.39 -42.90
N GLN A 121 0.67 -19.81 -43.78
CA GLN A 121 0.67 -19.34 -45.18
C GLN A 121 -0.60 -19.69 -45.95
N ARG A 122 -1.33 -20.74 -45.59
CA ARG A 122 -2.63 -21.09 -46.16
C ARG A 122 -3.75 -20.09 -45.81
N LEU A 123 -3.62 -19.41 -44.67
CA LEU A 123 -4.53 -18.34 -44.33
C LEU A 123 -4.49 -17.18 -45.35
N ALA A 124 -3.34 -16.96 -45.97
CA ALA A 124 -3.17 -15.89 -46.97
C ALA A 124 -3.91 -16.18 -48.31
N THR A 125 -4.49 -17.37 -48.49
CA THR A 125 -5.36 -17.68 -49.64
C THR A 125 -6.74 -17.09 -49.46
N ILE A 126 -7.12 -16.69 -48.23
CA ILE A 126 -8.42 -16.13 -47.92
C ILE A 126 -8.47 -14.63 -48.27
N LYS A 127 -9.49 -14.22 -49.00
CA LYS A 127 -9.66 -12.81 -49.40
C LYS A 127 -9.78 -11.90 -48.15
N GLY A 128 -8.77 -11.02 -47.99
CA GLY A 128 -8.67 -10.08 -46.86
C GLY A 128 -7.64 -10.46 -45.79
N ILE A 129 -6.92 -11.57 -45.96
CA ILE A 129 -5.79 -11.97 -45.14
C ILE A 129 -4.52 -11.97 -46.01
N ASN A 130 -3.60 -11.06 -45.78
CA ASN A 130 -2.29 -11.06 -46.40
C ASN A 130 -1.30 -11.90 -45.59
N ALA A 131 -0.11 -12.17 -46.15
CA ALA A 131 0.92 -12.98 -45.49
C ALA A 131 1.43 -12.41 -44.17
N SER A 132 1.37 -11.08 -43.96
CA SER A 132 1.74 -10.45 -42.70
C SER A 132 0.67 -10.70 -41.64
N LYS A 133 -0.61 -10.51 -41.98
CA LYS A 133 -1.75 -10.78 -41.11
C LYS A 133 -1.89 -12.27 -40.77
N ALA A 134 -1.59 -13.16 -41.72
CA ALA A 134 -1.58 -14.60 -41.47
C ALA A 134 -0.52 -14.99 -40.41
N ARG A 135 0.67 -14.43 -40.51
CA ARG A 135 1.76 -14.64 -39.51
C ARG A 135 1.39 -14.05 -38.15
N GLN A 136 0.74 -12.90 -38.12
CA GLN A 136 0.30 -12.27 -36.89
C GLN A 136 -0.77 -13.12 -36.19
N ILE A 137 -1.76 -13.61 -36.91
CA ILE A 137 -2.83 -14.51 -36.39
C ILE A 137 -2.19 -15.77 -35.79
N SER A 138 -1.25 -16.42 -36.48
CA SER A 138 -0.55 -17.61 -36.00
C SER A 138 0.28 -17.34 -34.76
N LYS A 139 1.01 -16.21 -34.73
CA LYS A 139 1.82 -15.81 -33.59
C LYS A 139 0.94 -15.59 -32.35
N GLU A 140 -0.16 -14.86 -32.48
CA GLU A 140 -1.10 -14.57 -31.40
C GLU A 140 -1.76 -15.86 -30.87
N PHE A 141 -2.23 -16.73 -31.75
CA PHE A 141 -2.80 -18.03 -31.41
C PHE A 141 -1.81 -18.89 -30.61
N LYS A 142 -0.57 -19.03 -31.11
CA LYS A 142 0.49 -19.79 -30.41
C LYS A 142 0.82 -19.20 -29.04
N SER A 143 0.89 -17.89 -28.94
CA SER A 143 1.16 -17.21 -27.66
C SER A 143 0.10 -17.52 -26.62
N GLN A 144 -1.17 -17.47 -26.99
CA GLN A 144 -2.28 -17.75 -26.07
C GLN A 144 -2.40 -19.23 -25.70
N PHE A 145 -2.17 -20.11 -26.67
CA PHE A 145 -2.17 -21.55 -26.42
C PHE A 145 -1.05 -21.94 -25.44
N MET A 146 0.17 -21.42 -25.65
CA MET A 146 1.30 -21.65 -24.75
C MET A 146 1.06 -21.09 -23.35
N ALA A 147 0.47 -19.89 -23.25
CA ALA A 147 0.14 -19.30 -21.96
C ALA A 147 -0.76 -20.22 -21.14
N ARG A 148 -1.77 -20.76 -21.78
CA ARG A 148 -2.74 -21.64 -21.17
C ARG A 148 -2.16 -22.99 -20.75
N GLU A 149 -1.40 -23.64 -21.64
CA GLU A 149 -0.71 -24.90 -21.30
C GLU A 149 0.24 -24.71 -20.12
N THR A 150 0.98 -23.58 -20.10
CA THR A 150 1.88 -23.25 -19.01
C THR A 150 1.13 -23.05 -17.68
N ILE A 151 -0.01 -22.34 -17.67
CA ILE A 151 -0.83 -22.15 -16.47
C ILE A 151 -1.40 -23.47 -15.95
N ILE A 152 -1.89 -24.34 -16.84
CA ILE A 152 -2.38 -25.68 -16.47
C ILE A 152 -1.25 -26.51 -15.88
N ALA A 153 -0.06 -26.52 -16.50
CA ALA A 153 1.09 -27.23 -16.00
C ALA A 153 1.54 -26.71 -14.62
N LEU A 154 1.54 -25.39 -14.41
CA LEU A 154 1.86 -24.78 -13.11
C LEU A 154 0.84 -25.14 -12.03
N THR A 155 -0.45 -25.16 -12.37
CA THR A 155 -1.49 -25.57 -11.43
C THR A 155 -1.37 -27.05 -11.03
N SER A 156 -0.99 -27.92 -11.97
CA SER A 156 -0.73 -29.33 -11.68
C SER A 156 0.49 -29.55 -10.76
N LEU A 157 1.39 -28.55 -10.68
CA LEU A 157 2.53 -28.53 -9.75
C LEU A 157 2.16 -27.98 -8.37
N GLY A 158 0.87 -27.69 -8.09
CA GLY A 158 0.41 -27.22 -6.78
C GLY A 158 0.23 -25.70 -6.64
N LEU A 159 0.48 -24.90 -7.68
CA LEU A 159 0.19 -23.47 -7.64
C LEU A 159 -1.34 -23.26 -7.71
N SER A 160 -1.85 -22.31 -6.92
CA SER A 160 -3.20 -21.79 -7.17
C SER A 160 -3.23 -21.09 -8.54
N GLN A 161 -4.41 -21.00 -9.14
CA GLN A 161 -4.55 -20.39 -10.47
C GLN A 161 -4.05 -18.96 -10.51
N GLY A 162 -4.35 -18.14 -9.48
CA GLY A 162 -3.82 -16.77 -9.38
C GLY A 162 -2.29 -16.72 -9.29
N GLN A 163 -1.67 -17.66 -8.60
CA GLN A 163 -0.20 -17.79 -8.53
C GLN A 163 0.39 -18.24 -9.87
N ALA A 164 -0.26 -19.18 -10.55
CA ALA A 164 0.17 -19.67 -11.86
C ALA A 164 0.11 -18.57 -12.95
N ILE A 165 -0.95 -17.74 -12.95
CA ILE A 165 -1.07 -16.58 -13.84
C ILE A 165 0.08 -15.59 -13.58
N LYS A 166 0.36 -15.27 -12.32
CA LYS A 166 1.44 -14.37 -11.95
C LYS A 166 2.82 -14.94 -12.30
N ALA A 167 3.05 -16.22 -12.05
CA ALA A 167 4.29 -16.89 -12.45
C ALA A 167 4.47 -16.88 -13.97
N TYR A 168 3.40 -17.13 -14.73
CA TYR A 168 3.43 -16.99 -16.19
C TYR A 168 3.70 -15.55 -16.64
N SER A 169 3.11 -14.55 -15.97
CA SER A 169 3.35 -13.14 -16.35
C SER A 169 4.82 -12.76 -16.22
N LEU A 170 5.51 -13.29 -15.21
CA LEU A 170 6.93 -13.04 -14.95
C LEU A 170 7.87 -13.82 -15.86
N PHE A 171 7.64 -15.12 -16.01
CA PHE A 171 8.60 -16.04 -16.61
C PHE A 171 8.15 -16.57 -17.99
N LYS A 172 6.93 -16.24 -18.43
CA LYS A 172 6.35 -16.67 -19.72
C LYS A 172 6.46 -18.19 -19.91
N ALA A 173 6.94 -18.62 -21.07
CA ALA A 173 7.08 -20.03 -21.41
C ALA A 173 8.07 -20.81 -20.52
N GLU A 174 9.02 -20.11 -19.88
CA GLU A 174 10.04 -20.72 -19.02
C GLU A 174 9.53 -21.02 -17.61
N ALA A 175 8.33 -20.54 -17.26
CA ALA A 175 7.78 -20.64 -15.91
C ALA A 175 7.73 -22.07 -15.37
N VAL A 176 7.36 -23.07 -16.20
CA VAL A 176 7.30 -24.48 -15.80
C VAL A 176 8.68 -25.04 -15.48
N ASP A 177 9.66 -24.75 -16.31
CA ASP A 177 11.04 -25.26 -16.14
C ASP A 177 11.69 -24.59 -14.92
N ILE A 178 11.45 -23.30 -14.71
CA ILE A 178 11.90 -22.57 -13.52
C ILE A 178 11.30 -23.20 -12.26
N VAL A 179 9.98 -23.44 -12.23
CA VAL A 179 9.31 -24.06 -11.06
C VAL A 179 9.82 -25.48 -10.82
N LYS A 180 10.02 -26.28 -11.86
CA LYS A 180 10.56 -27.64 -11.72
C LYS A 180 12.00 -27.67 -11.25
N SER A 181 12.80 -26.68 -11.64
CA SER A 181 14.21 -26.60 -11.26
C SER A 181 14.42 -25.95 -9.89
N ASN A 182 13.68 -24.86 -9.61
CA ASN A 182 13.78 -24.11 -8.36
C ASN A 182 12.47 -23.36 -8.03
N PRO A 183 11.49 -23.98 -7.38
CA PRO A 183 10.24 -23.32 -7.00
C PRO A 183 10.43 -22.17 -6.01
N TYR A 184 11.55 -22.15 -5.27
CA TYR A 184 11.85 -21.06 -4.32
C TYR A 184 12.14 -19.72 -5.00
N SER A 185 12.49 -19.72 -6.30
CA SER A 185 12.63 -18.49 -7.10
C SER A 185 11.32 -17.70 -7.25
N LEU A 186 10.18 -18.34 -6.95
CA LEU A 186 8.86 -17.72 -6.98
C LEU A 186 8.52 -16.96 -5.69
N ILE A 187 9.30 -17.11 -4.62
CA ILE A 187 8.98 -16.48 -3.32
C ILE A 187 9.08 -14.96 -3.45
N GLY A 188 7.97 -14.26 -3.18
CA GLY A 188 7.95 -12.80 -3.17
C GLY A 188 6.58 -12.19 -3.36
N GLY A 189 6.49 -10.88 -3.15
CA GLY A 189 5.23 -10.13 -3.28
C GLY A 189 4.61 -10.18 -4.69
N ALA A 190 5.46 -10.41 -5.68
CA ALA A 190 5.09 -10.51 -7.08
C ALA A 190 4.13 -11.66 -7.37
N THR A 191 4.46 -12.85 -6.92
CA THR A 191 3.67 -14.06 -7.12
C THR A 191 2.66 -14.29 -6.01
N GLY A 192 2.92 -13.76 -4.80
CA GLY A 192 2.17 -14.05 -3.58
C GLY A 192 2.47 -15.45 -3.02
N ILE A 193 3.56 -16.10 -3.47
CA ILE A 193 4.00 -17.40 -2.97
C ILE A 193 4.82 -17.19 -1.70
N THR A 194 4.44 -17.85 -0.63
CA THR A 194 5.16 -17.89 0.64
C THR A 194 6.23 -18.99 0.63
N PHE A 195 7.09 -19.02 1.65
CA PHE A 195 8.10 -20.05 1.79
C PHE A 195 7.43 -21.44 1.96
N ASP A 196 6.37 -21.50 2.79
CA ASP A 196 5.60 -22.74 3.02
C ASP A 196 4.95 -23.24 1.71
N ASN A 197 4.38 -22.35 0.90
CA ASN A 197 3.83 -22.75 -0.40
C ASN A 197 4.90 -23.29 -1.36
N ALA A 198 6.12 -22.75 -1.32
CA ALA A 198 7.21 -23.28 -2.13
C ALA A 198 7.64 -24.68 -1.66
N ASP A 199 7.67 -24.94 -0.34
CA ASP A 199 7.92 -26.27 0.22
C ASP A 199 6.79 -27.25 -0.20
N GLU A 200 5.51 -26.85 -0.18
CA GLU A 200 4.39 -27.66 -0.67
C GLU A 200 4.56 -28.02 -2.17
N ILE A 201 4.96 -27.05 -3.00
CA ILE A 201 5.23 -27.31 -4.42
C ILE A 201 6.35 -28.36 -4.60
N VAL A 202 7.41 -28.29 -3.79
CA VAL A 202 8.52 -29.27 -3.84
C VAL A 202 8.05 -30.70 -3.56
N GLU A 203 7.02 -30.88 -2.73
CA GLU A 203 6.45 -32.21 -2.46
C GLU A 203 5.78 -32.85 -3.70
N HIS A 204 5.30 -32.02 -4.65
CA HIS A 204 4.70 -32.45 -5.90
C HIS A 204 5.70 -32.65 -7.05
N LEU A 205 6.99 -32.32 -6.84
CA LEU A 205 8.02 -32.46 -7.87
C LEU A 205 8.60 -33.89 -7.88
N GLU A 206 8.77 -34.46 -9.06
CA GLU A 206 9.45 -35.75 -9.24
C GLU A 206 10.90 -35.71 -8.75
N LYS A 207 11.57 -34.58 -8.91
CA LYS A 207 12.96 -34.36 -8.48
C LYS A 207 13.01 -33.13 -7.57
N ARG A 208 13.44 -33.33 -6.33
CA ARG A 208 13.65 -32.23 -5.39
C ARG A 208 14.81 -31.33 -5.84
N PRO A 209 14.65 -30.01 -5.76
CA PRO A 209 15.74 -29.07 -6.00
C PRO A 209 16.86 -29.28 -4.97
N PRO A 210 18.10 -28.86 -5.28
CA PRO A 210 19.20 -28.86 -4.32
C PRO A 210 18.85 -28.09 -3.05
N PHE A 211 19.38 -28.52 -1.90
CA PHE A 211 19.15 -27.85 -0.61
C PHE A 211 19.55 -26.36 -0.65
N GLU A 212 20.60 -26.03 -1.42
CA GLU A 212 21.11 -24.68 -1.60
C GLU A 212 20.02 -23.71 -2.12
N CYS A 213 19.12 -24.17 -3.00
CA CYS A 213 18.01 -23.36 -3.49
C CYS A 213 17.06 -22.96 -2.35
N ARG A 214 16.69 -23.93 -1.51
CA ARG A 214 15.86 -23.72 -0.33
C ARG A 214 16.56 -22.80 0.68
N ALA A 215 17.85 -23.05 0.94
CA ALA A 215 18.63 -22.33 1.92
C ALA A 215 18.79 -20.85 1.54
N GLN A 216 19.21 -20.55 0.30
CA GLN A 216 19.35 -19.19 -0.20
C GLN A 216 18.02 -18.42 -0.17
N ALA A 217 16.95 -19.03 -0.63
CA ALA A 217 15.63 -18.41 -0.61
C ALA A 217 15.13 -18.18 0.82
N GLY A 218 15.38 -19.11 1.75
CA GLY A 218 15.06 -18.98 3.16
C GLY A 218 15.78 -17.82 3.84
N LEU A 219 17.07 -17.63 3.53
CA LEU A 219 17.85 -16.50 4.03
C LEU A 219 17.29 -15.17 3.49
N CYS A 220 17.01 -15.06 2.20
CA CYS A 220 16.38 -13.89 1.61
C CYS A 220 14.98 -13.63 2.20
N TYR A 221 14.21 -14.69 2.46
CA TYR A 221 12.89 -14.58 3.10
C TYR A 221 12.98 -14.01 4.52
N ILE A 222 13.96 -14.46 5.33
CA ILE A 222 14.19 -13.94 6.68
C ILE A 222 14.56 -12.46 6.64
N VAL A 223 15.48 -12.05 5.75
CA VAL A 223 15.85 -10.64 5.61
C VAL A 223 14.64 -9.82 5.15
N ARG A 224 13.87 -10.30 4.15
CA ARG A 224 12.65 -9.66 3.66
C ARG A 224 11.55 -9.55 4.72
N HIS A 225 11.38 -10.58 5.55
CA HIS A 225 10.43 -10.53 6.67
C HIS A 225 10.76 -9.40 7.65
N ASN A 226 12.05 -9.13 7.86
CA ASN A 226 12.49 -8.04 8.74
C ASN A 226 12.25 -6.63 8.16
N LEU A 227 12.08 -6.48 6.84
CA LEU A 227 11.60 -5.22 6.25
C LEU A 227 10.21 -4.86 6.77
N GLY A 228 9.32 -5.86 6.93
CA GLY A 228 8.00 -5.67 7.53
C GLY A 228 8.03 -5.18 8.99
N ASN A 229 9.15 -5.38 9.69
CA ASN A 229 9.41 -4.83 11.01
C ASN A 229 10.09 -3.45 10.96
N GLY A 230 10.32 -2.91 9.76
CA GLY A 230 10.91 -1.60 9.52
C GLY A 230 12.45 -1.59 9.45
N HIS A 231 13.12 -2.74 9.53
CA HIS A 231 14.58 -2.82 9.35
C HIS A 231 14.95 -2.73 7.87
N THR A 232 16.07 -2.11 7.51
CA THR A 232 16.65 -2.17 6.16
C THR A 232 17.68 -3.28 6.02
N CYS A 233 18.27 -3.68 7.14
CA CYS A 233 19.29 -4.72 7.23
C CYS A 233 19.13 -5.53 8.52
N ILE A 234 19.84 -6.65 8.58
CA ILE A 234 19.89 -7.49 9.78
C ILE A 234 21.35 -7.82 10.11
N PRO A 235 21.79 -7.74 11.38
CA PRO A 235 23.13 -8.19 11.75
C PRO A 235 23.33 -9.66 11.40
N ARG A 236 24.50 -10.01 10.82
CA ARG A 236 24.82 -11.40 10.40
C ARG A 236 24.66 -12.39 11.57
N ASP A 237 25.09 -12.01 12.76
CA ASP A 237 24.98 -12.86 13.96
C ASP A 237 23.53 -13.15 14.39
N LYS A 238 22.56 -12.37 13.95
CA LYS A 238 21.15 -12.57 14.29
C LYS A 238 20.36 -13.42 13.28
N ILE A 239 20.97 -13.79 12.16
CA ILE A 239 20.27 -14.60 11.16
C ILE A 239 20.31 -16.11 11.48
N TYR A 240 21.32 -16.58 12.21
CA TYR A 240 21.55 -18.02 12.43
C TYR A 240 20.35 -18.73 13.08
N THR A 241 19.87 -18.24 14.22
CA THR A 241 18.76 -18.88 14.93
C THR A 241 17.47 -18.99 14.08
N PRO A 242 16.95 -17.91 13.47
CA PRO A 242 15.79 -18.02 12.60
C PRO A 242 16.08 -18.86 11.35
N ALA A 243 17.29 -18.82 10.79
CA ALA A 243 17.65 -19.62 9.63
C ALA A 243 17.72 -21.11 9.97
N SER A 244 18.39 -21.51 11.05
CA SER A 244 18.42 -22.90 11.48
C SER A 244 17.04 -23.48 11.78
N ASN A 245 16.15 -22.67 12.36
CA ASN A 245 14.76 -23.08 12.62
C ASN A 245 13.93 -23.24 11.34
N LEU A 246 14.08 -22.30 10.37
CA LEU A 246 13.33 -22.34 9.12
C LEU A 246 13.82 -23.46 8.18
N LEU A 247 15.13 -23.65 8.14
CA LEU A 247 15.79 -24.57 7.22
C LEU A 247 15.97 -25.97 7.82
N GLU A 248 15.78 -26.12 9.14
CA GLU A 248 16.00 -27.35 9.90
C GLU A 248 17.44 -27.90 9.73
N CYS A 249 18.44 -27.00 9.78
CA CYS A 249 19.85 -27.30 9.55
C CYS A 249 20.78 -26.72 10.62
N GLY A 250 22.03 -27.14 10.60
CA GLY A 250 23.07 -26.64 11.52
C GLY A 250 23.57 -25.23 11.18
N SER A 251 24.30 -24.63 12.10
CA SER A 251 24.91 -23.29 11.89
C SER A 251 25.92 -23.29 10.74
N ASP A 252 26.67 -24.37 10.57
CA ASP A 252 27.69 -24.50 9.52
C ASP A 252 27.06 -24.50 8.12
N ASP A 253 25.89 -25.19 7.98
CA ASP A 253 25.11 -25.17 6.73
C ASP A 253 24.55 -23.79 6.43
N VAL A 254 24.14 -23.03 7.49
CA VAL A 254 23.70 -21.65 7.35
C VAL A 254 24.84 -20.73 6.88
N ASP A 255 26.06 -20.92 7.40
CA ASP A 255 27.23 -20.13 6.96
C ASP A 255 27.55 -20.38 5.48
N ILE A 256 27.60 -21.63 5.05
CA ILE A 256 27.80 -22.00 3.64
C ILE A 256 26.72 -21.39 2.75
N ALA A 257 25.46 -21.48 3.19
CA ALA A 257 24.34 -20.90 2.43
C ALA A 257 24.39 -19.36 2.37
N LEU A 258 24.84 -18.69 3.44
CA LEU A 258 25.04 -17.24 3.47
C LEU A 258 26.14 -16.82 2.50
N ASP A 259 27.29 -17.48 2.52
CA ASP A 259 28.39 -17.15 1.63
C ASP A 259 27.98 -17.35 0.16
N ASN A 260 27.28 -18.43 -0.15
CA ASN A 260 26.72 -18.68 -1.49
C ASN A 260 25.67 -17.60 -1.88
N ALA A 261 24.82 -17.16 -0.97
CA ALA A 261 23.83 -16.11 -1.24
C ALA A 261 24.48 -14.75 -1.48
N ILE A 262 25.61 -14.46 -0.81
CA ILE A 262 26.39 -13.23 -1.00
C ILE A 262 27.14 -13.28 -2.34
N GLU A 263 27.85 -14.38 -2.63
CA GLU A 263 28.54 -14.58 -3.92
C GLU A 263 27.57 -14.52 -5.11
N GLY A 264 26.38 -15.13 -4.96
CA GLY A 264 25.30 -15.09 -5.93
C GLY A 264 24.58 -13.73 -6.01
N LYS A 265 25.00 -12.72 -5.25
CA LYS A 265 24.39 -11.38 -5.19
C LYS A 265 22.90 -11.39 -4.80
N MET A 266 22.42 -12.44 -4.16
CA MET A 266 21.08 -12.51 -3.60
C MET A 266 20.98 -11.72 -2.28
N LEU A 267 22.08 -11.61 -1.56
CA LEU A 267 22.25 -10.75 -0.38
C LEU A 267 23.50 -9.90 -0.54
N VAL A 268 23.51 -8.73 0.08
CA VAL A 268 24.67 -7.85 0.18
C VAL A 268 25.12 -7.84 1.62
N GLN A 269 26.42 -8.10 1.88
CA GLN A 269 27.03 -7.93 3.17
C GLN A 269 27.81 -6.62 3.23
N LYS A 270 27.61 -5.83 4.28
CA LYS A 270 28.36 -4.61 4.54
C LYS A 270 28.78 -4.55 6.00
N GLN A 271 30.03 -4.21 6.24
CA GLN A 271 30.51 -3.94 7.59
C GLN A 271 30.17 -2.49 7.98
N ILE A 272 29.53 -2.32 9.14
CA ILE A 272 29.11 -1.04 9.71
C ILE A 272 29.55 -1.03 11.17
N ASP A 273 30.37 -0.07 11.58
CA ASP A 273 30.90 0.06 12.93
C ASP A 273 31.51 -1.25 13.48
N GLY A 274 32.23 -1.97 12.62
CA GLY A 274 32.90 -3.23 12.97
C GLY A 274 32.00 -4.46 13.08
N ARG A 275 30.72 -4.36 12.69
CA ARG A 275 29.76 -5.46 12.67
C ARG A 275 29.23 -5.68 11.27
N ASP A 276 29.06 -6.94 10.86
CA ASP A 276 28.54 -7.31 9.56
C ASP A 276 27.00 -7.29 9.52
N PHE A 277 26.45 -6.66 8.49
CA PHE A 277 25.03 -6.57 8.22
C PHE A 277 24.69 -7.15 6.85
N LEU A 278 23.52 -7.77 6.76
CA LEU A 278 22.97 -8.36 5.55
C LEU A 278 21.78 -7.56 5.05
N PHE A 279 21.74 -7.32 3.74
CA PHE A 279 20.72 -6.55 3.06
C PHE A 279 20.14 -7.34 1.90
N LEU A 280 18.90 -7.02 1.52
CA LEU A 280 18.46 -7.26 0.17
C LEU A 280 19.11 -6.25 -0.78
N PRO A 281 19.53 -6.66 -2.00
CA PRO A 281 20.24 -5.77 -2.94
C PRO A 281 19.50 -4.47 -3.24
N GLU A 282 18.17 -4.55 -3.43
CA GLU A 282 17.33 -3.40 -3.73
C GLU A 282 17.28 -2.37 -2.59
N ILE A 283 17.35 -2.82 -1.35
CA ILE A 283 17.32 -1.94 -0.17
C ILE A 283 18.71 -1.32 0.06
N TYR A 284 19.76 -2.10 -0.11
CA TYR A 284 21.14 -1.58 -0.07
C TYR A 284 21.33 -0.48 -1.12
N ALA A 285 20.90 -0.73 -2.36
CA ALA A 285 21.00 0.24 -3.44
C ALA A 285 20.19 1.51 -3.14
N ALA A 286 19.01 1.39 -2.54
CA ALA A 286 18.19 2.54 -2.17
C ALA A 286 18.87 3.41 -1.09
N GLU A 287 19.43 2.82 -0.03
CA GLU A 287 20.14 3.59 1.00
C GLU A 287 21.44 4.22 0.44
N ALA A 288 22.18 3.50 -0.40
CA ALA A 288 23.38 4.02 -1.06
C ALA A 288 23.05 5.19 -2.00
N SER A 289 22.01 5.03 -2.86
CA SER A 289 21.54 6.09 -3.75
C SER A 289 21.10 7.35 -3.01
N ILE A 290 20.43 7.20 -1.86
CA ILE A 290 20.09 8.35 -1.01
C ILE A 290 21.34 9.07 -0.55
N ALA A 291 22.34 8.32 -0.03
CA ALA A 291 23.58 8.90 0.46
C ALA A 291 24.35 9.64 -0.66
N ASP A 292 24.49 9.02 -1.83
CA ASP A 292 25.13 9.63 -3.01
C ASP A 292 24.43 10.94 -3.40
N ARG A 293 23.11 10.91 -3.45
CA ARG A 293 22.32 12.07 -3.87
C ARG A 293 22.39 13.21 -2.87
N ILE A 294 22.35 12.92 -1.57
CA ILE A 294 22.53 13.92 -0.50
C ILE A 294 23.93 14.53 -0.57
N THR A 295 24.97 13.72 -0.79
CA THR A 295 26.35 14.19 -0.95
C THR A 295 26.46 15.14 -2.14
N ILE A 296 25.90 14.78 -3.31
CA ILE A 296 25.88 15.64 -4.48
C ILE A 296 25.17 16.97 -4.19
N MET A 297 23.99 16.93 -3.57
CA MET A 297 23.22 18.14 -3.26
C MET A 297 23.94 19.05 -2.24
N THR A 298 24.70 18.48 -1.33
CA THR A 298 25.49 19.23 -0.34
C THR A 298 26.70 19.90 -0.97
N HIS A 299 27.39 19.25 -1.92
CA HIS A 299 28.58 19.80 -2.58
C HIS A 299 28.24 20.75 -3.74
N PHE A 300 27.08 20.59 -4.34
CA PHE A 300 26.62 21.42 -5.46
C PHE A 300 25.29 22.11 -5.11
N PRO A 301 25.32 23.07 -4.17
CA PRO A 301 24.12 23.81 -3.82
C PRO A 301 23.57 24.58 -5.02
N PRO A 302 22.28 24.90 -5.06
CA PRO A 302 21.71 25.74 -6.11
C PRO A 302 22.38 27.10 -6.10
N ASN A 303 22.40 27.78 -7.27
CA ASN A 303 22.99 29.10 -7.41
C ASN A 303 22.49 30.06 -6.31
N GLU A 304 23.42 30.70 -5.63
CA GLU A 304 23.12 31.62 -4.54
C GLU A 304 22.15 32.70 -5.00
N SER A 305 20.99 32.73 -4.43
CA SER A 305 20.12 33.88 -4.44
C SER A 305 20.06 34.37 -2.98
N GLU A 306 20.91 35.30 -2.62
CA GLU A 306 20.86 35.91 -1.30
C GLU A 306 19.45 36.41 -1.01
N ILE A 307 18.87 35.90 0.09
CA ILE A 307 17.61 36.41 0.59
C ILE A 307 17.90 37.62 1.44
N PHE A 308 17.24 38.72 1.13
CA PHE A 308 17.40 39.95 1.93
C PHE A 308 16.39 39.91 3.10
N ALA A 309 16.83 40.36 4.27
CA ALA A 309 15.97 40.48 5.44
C ALA A 309 14.72 41.35 5.15
N SER A 310 14.81 42.27 4.21
CA SER A 310 13.68 43.08 3.73
C SER A 310 12.57 42.29 3.06
N GLU A 311 12.88 41.19 2.37
CA GLU A 311 11.87 40.33 1.73
C GLU A 311 11.08 39.52 2.76
N ILE A 312 11.79 39.01 3.79
CA ILE A 312 11.15 38.32 4.92
C ILE A 312 10.25 39.30 5.67
N PHE A 313 10.74 40.50 5.95
CA PHE A 313 9.98 41.54 6.63
C PHE A 313 8.73 41.96 5.83
N ALA A 314 8.86 42.13 4.53
CA ALA A 314 7.70 42.44 3.67
C ALA A 314 6.64 41.34 3.70
N PHE A 315 7.06 40.08 3.77
CA PHE A 315 6.12 38.96 3.93
C PHE A 315 5.46 38.95 5.32
N GLU A 316 6.21 39.24 6.38
CA GLU A 316 5.70 39.34 7.74
C GLU A 316 4.60 40.44 7.83
N GLU A 317 4.90 41.62 7.29
CA GLU A 317 3.98 42.77 7.29
C GLU A 317 2.69 42.47 6.49
N ALA A 318 2.84 41.87 5.29
CA ALA A 318 1.71 41.54 4.43
C ALA A 318 0.77 40.49 5.03
N ASN A 319 1.27 39.60 5.88
CA ASN A 319 0.50 38.53 6.50
C ASN A 319 0.16 38.78 7.99
N GLY A 320 0.62 39.90 8.58
CA GLY A 320 0.38 40.22 9.99
C GLY A 320 1.01 39.20 10.96
N ILE A 321 2.15 38.64 10.61
CA ILE A 321 2.89 37.64 11.40
C ILE A 321 4.29 38.16 11.70
N GLU A 322 4.92 37.59 12.71
CA GLU A 322 6.33 37.80 13.05
C GLU A 322 7.00 36.42 13.21
N PHE A 323 8.01 36.15 12.39
CA PHE A 323 8.83 34.97 12.50
C PHE A 323 9.80 35.09 13.70
N ASP A 324 10.02 33.99 14.39
CA ASP A 324 11.13 33.95 15.34
C ASP A 324 12.49 33.75 14.62
N GLU A 325 13.58 33.84 15.38
CA GLU A 325 14.93 33.73 14.84
C GLU A 325 15.16 32.39 14.11
N LYS A 326 14.66 31.27 14.64
CA LYS A 326 14.81 29.95 14.02
C LYS A 326 13.97 29.81 12.76
N GLN A 327 12.77 30.40 12.73
CA GLN A 327 11.93 30.39 11.54
C GLN A 327 12.56 31.20 10.41
N ARG A 328 13.10 32.39 10.71
CA ARG A 328 13.86 33.22 9.75
C ARG A 328 15.07 32.46 9.22
N HIS A 329 15.85 31.85 10.12
CA HIS A 329 16.98 31.03 9.73
C HIS A 329 16.60 29.86 8.83
N ALA A 330 15.48 29.16 9.11
CA ALA A 330 14.98 28.09 8.24
C ALA A 330 14.65 28.60 6.83
N ILE A 331 14.04 29.79 6.73
CA ILE A 331 13.73 30.44 5.44
C ILE A 331 15.02 30.75 4.68
N GLU A 332 16.02 31.32 5.35
CA GLU A 332 17.33 31.62 4.77
C GLU A 332 18.03 30.38 4.24
N VAL A 333 18.11 29.33 5.05
CA VAL A 333 18.72 28.05 4.64
C VAL A 333 17.99 27.40 3.48
N ALA A 334 16.65 27.39 3.51
CA ALA A 334 15.83 26.82 2.43
C ALA A 334 16.09 27.48 1.08
N VAL A 335 16.22 28.80 1.06
CA VAL A 335 16.41 29.55 -0.18
C VAL A 335 17.88 29.53 -0.64
N ASN A 336 18.82 29.73 0.27
CA ASN A 336 20.23 29.90 -0.06
C ASN A 336 20.96 28.55 -0.26
N LYS A 337 20.81 27.60 0.68
CA LYS A 337 21.51 26.31 0.62
C LYS A 337 20.74 25.23 -0.16
N GLY A 338 19.42 25.34 -0.21
CA GLY A 338 18.58 24.44 -0.98
C GLY A 338 18.39 23.04 -0.38
N LEU A 339 19.06 22.68 0.71
CA LEU A 339 18.87 21.41 1.41
C LEU A 339 18.60 21.70 2.88
N LEU A 340 17.39 21.42 3.35
CA LEU A 340 16.95 21.72 4.71
C LEU A 340 16.07 20.63 5.30
N ILE A 341 16.32 20.27 6.54
CA ILE A 341 15.38 19.55 7.40
C ILE A 341 14.76 20.52 8.41
N LEU A 342 13.44 20.71 8.32
CA LEU A 342 12.66 21.51 9.26
C LEU A 342 11.88 20.57 10.19
N THR A 343 12.23 20.51 11.45
CA THR A 343 11.59 19.64 12.44
C THR A 343 11.05 20.44 13.64
N GLY A 344 10.12 19.84 14.37
CA GLY A 344 9.55 20.45 15.58
C GLY A 344 8.21 19.82 15.94
N GLY A 345 7.79 19.99 17.19
CA GLY A 345 6.52 19.48 17.71
C GLY A 345 5.29 20.30 17.26
N PRO A 346 4.11 19.98 17.80
CA PRO A 346 2.88 20.71 17.51
C PRO A 346 2.97 22.16 18.07
N GLY A 347 2.35 23.10 17.33
CA GLY A 347 2.28 24.51 17.76
C GLY A 347 3.59 25.31 17.65
N THR A 348 4.63 24.77 16.98
CA THR A 348 5.92 25.47 16.77
C THR A 348 5.99 26.29 15.49
N GLY A 349 4.93 26.29 14.66
CA GLY A 349 4.83 27.14 13.48
C GLY A 349 5.49 26.57 12.21
N LYS A 350 5.73 25.26 12.11
CA LYS A 350 6.25 24.61 10.89
C LYS A 350 5.52 25.06 9.63
N THR A 351 4.19 24.94 9.63
CA THR A 351 3.35 25.30 8.47
C THR A 351 3.47 26.77 8.07
N THR A 352 3.57 27.66 9.05
CA THR A 352 3.75 29.10 8.80
C THR A 352 5.11 29.37 8.17
N THR A 353 6.16 28.70 8.62
CA THR A 353 7.51 28.77 8.05
C THR A 353 7.51 28.23 6.62
N VAL A 354 6.89 27.09 6.37
CA VAL A 354 6.75 26.51 5.02
C VAL A 354 6.02 27.46 4.08
N LYS A 355 4.92 28.09 4.55
CA LYS A 355 4.21 29.11 3.75
C LYS A 355 5.09 30.30 3.40
N GLY A 356 5.93 30.76 4.32
CA GLY A 356 6.92 31.78 4.06
C GLY A 356 7.93 31.37 2.98
N ILE A 357 8.50 30.16 3.12
CA ILE A 357 9.44 29.60 2.14
C ILE A 357 8.82 29.54 0.74
N ILE A 358 7.60 28.98 0.61
CA ILE A 358 6.91 28.85 -0.68
C ILE A 358 6.71 30.21 -1.34
N ASN A 359 6.19 31.20 -0.59
CA ASN A 359 5.90 32.52 -1.14
C ASN A 359 7.19 33.23 -1.60
N LEU A 360 8.25 33.18 -0.80
CA LEU A 360 9.52 33.80 -1.16
C LEU A 360 10.16 33.14 -2.39
N MET A 361 10.12 31.82 -2.50
CA MET A 361 10.59 31.11 -3.68
C MET A 361 9.77 31.48 -4.93
N LYS A 362 8.44 31.52 -4.83
CA LYS A 362 7.55 31.88 -5.95
C LYS A 362 7.73 33.35 -6.38
N ASN A 363 7.92 34.27 -5.44
CA ASN A 363 8.20 35.68 -5.77
C ASN A 363 9.50 35.85 -6.58
N ARG A 364 10.40 34.88 -6.48
CA ARG A 364 11.63 34.80 -7.28
C ARG A 364 11.48 34.01 -8.59
N GLY A 365 10.26 33.59 -8.91
CA GLY A 365 9.94 32.88 -10.14
C GLY A 365 10.30 31.40 -10.11
N LEU A 366 10.63 30.81 -8.93
CA LEU A 366 10.96 29.41 -8.82
C LEU A 366 9.68 28.51 -8.91
N LYS A 367 9.78 27.44 -9.65
CA LYS A 367 8.75 26.41 -9.73
C LYS A 367 8.83 25.51 -8.49
N VAL A 368 7.87 25.65 -7.58
CA VAL A 368 7.82 24.88 -6.32
C VAL A 368 6.78 23.78 -6.43
N CYS A 369 7.20 22.53 -6.19
CA CYS A 369 6.33 21.36 -6.04
C CYS A 369 6.14 21.03 -4.56
N LEU A 370 4.90 20.76 -4.15
CA LEU A 370 4.57 20.34 -2.80
C LEU A 370 4.19 18.87 -2.80
N ALA A 371 4.78 18.11 -1.88
CA ALA A 371 4.56 16.68 -1.77
C ALA A 371 4.32 16.23 -0.32
N ALA A 372 3.56 15.14 -0.16
CA ALA A 372 3.37 14.47 1.12
C ALA A 372 3.25 12.95 0.91
N PRO A 373 3.47 12.10 1.92
CA PRO A 373 3.37 10.66 1.77
C PRO A 373 1.94 10.14 1.58
N THR A 374 0.94 10.86 2.08
CA THR A 374 -0.47 10.45 2.02
C THR A 374 -1.35 11.52 1.38
N GLY A 375 -2.50 11.09 0.81
CA GLY A 375 -3.47 12.01 0.21
C GLY A 375 -3.99 13.06 1.20
N ARG A 376 -4.28 12.65 2.44
CA ARG A 376 -4.72 13.57 3.50
C ARG A 376 -3.66 14.60 3.90
N ALA A 377 -2.39 14.18 4.00
CA ALA A 377 -1.32 15.12 4.30
C ALA A 377 -1.14 16.13 3.15
N ALA A 378 -1.24 15.67 1.89
CA ALA A 378 -1.18 16.54 0.73
C ALA A 378 -2.35 17.53 0.70
N GLN A 379 -3.59 17.07 0.87
CA GLN A 379 -4.78 17.91 0.95
C GLN A 379 -4.66 18.95 2.07
N ARG A 380 -4.21 18.54 3.25
CA ARG A 380 -3.98 19.47 4.36
C ARG A 380 -2.91 20.52 4.03
N MET A 381 -1.82 20.10 3.40
CA MET A 381 -0.77 21.01 2.95
C MET A 381 -1.34 22.05 1.97
N GLU A 382 -2.19 21.62 1.04
CA GLU A 382 -2.88 22.51 0.10
C GLU A 382 -3.83 23.49 0.81
N GLU A 383 -4.69 23.01 1.72
CA GLU A 383 -5.60 23.86 2.52
C GLU A 383 -4.86 24.94 3.32
N LEU A 384 -3.73 24.59 3.94
CA LEU A 384 -2.95 25.47 4.79
C LEU A 384 -2.08 26.45 4.02
N THR A 385 -1.52 26.03 2.89
CA THR A 385 -0.61 26.86 2.08
C THR A 385 -1.32 27.64 0.98
N GLY A 386 -2.45 27.13 0.49
CA GLY A 386 -3.18 27.65 -0.67
C GLY A 386 -2.54 27.29 -2.02
N PHE A 387 -1.62 26.30 -2.04
CA PHE A 387 -0.95 25.83 -3.24
C PHE A 387 -1.18 24.33 -3.44
N GLU A 388 -1.34 23.91 -4.69
CA GLU A 388 -1.54 22.51 -5.06
C GLU A 388 -0.45 21.62 -4.46
N ALA A 389 -0.86 20.55 -3.78
CA ALA A 389 0.03 19.55 -3.20
C ALA A 389 -0.38 18.14 -3.66
N LYS A 390 0.60 17.31 -3.95
CA LYS A 390 0.40 15.95 -4.44
C LYS A 390 0.97 14.92 -3.46
N THR A 391 0.50 13.68 -3.53
CA THR A 391 1.27 12.60 -2.89
C THR A 391 2.60 12.40 -3.63
N ILE A 392 3.64 11.92 -2.93
CA ILE A 392 4.93 11.62 -3.59
C ILE A 392 4.71 10.69 -4.78
N HIS A 393 3.91 9.64 -4.63
CA HIS A 393 3.60 8.72 -5.74
C HIS A 393 2.93 9.42 -6.93
N ARG A 394 2.01 10.37 -6.68
CA ARG A 394 1.35 11.12 -7.74
C ARG A 394 2.26 12.17 -8.37
N LEU A 395 3.19 12.72 -7.60
CA LEU A 395 4.21 13.63 -8.12
C LEU A 395 5.17 12.90 -9.07
N LEU A 396 5.54 11.65 -8.72
CA LEU A 396 6.45 10.81 -9.51
C LEU A 396 5.75 10.09 -10.67
N GLU A 397 4.42 10.12 -10.73
CA GLU A 397 3.58 9.43 -11.70
C GLU A 397 3.89 7.91 -11.78
N VAL A 398 2.95 7.09 -11.30
CA VAL A 398 3.12 5.64 -11.30
C VAL A 398 2.70 5.06 -12.64
N GLU A 399 3.58 4.31 -13.29
CA GLU A 399 3.31 3.56 -14.50
C GLU A 399 3.34 2.07 -14.21
N TYR A 400 2.26 1.37 -14.59
CA TYR A 400 2.22 -0.09 -14.54
C TYR A 400 2.60 -0.63 -15.92
N LYS A 401 3.80 -1.17 -16.07
CA LYS A 401 4.18 -1.87 -17.29
C LYS A 401 3.55 -3.26 -17.30
N ASP A 402 3.04 -3.68 -18.44
CA ASP A 402 2.33 -4.97 -18.66
C ASP A 402 3.03 -6.22 -18.11
N ASN A 403 4.32 -6.13 -17.74
CA ASN A 403 5.13 -7.24 -17.25
C ASN A 403 5.86 -6.92 -15.93
N SER A 404 5.60 -5.79 -15.28
CA SER A 404 6.24 -5.40 -14.02
C SER A 404 5.29 -5.58 -12.85
N VAL A 405 5.75 -6.25 -11.83
CA VAL A 405 4.99 -6.48 -10.59
C VAL A 405 5.15 -5.31 -9.61
N THR A 406 6.23 -4.57 -9.75
CA THR A 406 6.47 -3.32 -9.03
C THR A 406 6.13 -2.15 -9.94
N PRO A 407 5.38 -1.16 -9.46
CA PRO A 407 5.14 0.05 -10.25
C PRO A 407 6.48 0.77 -10.50
N ASP A 408 6.72 1.13 -11.75
CA ASP A 408 7.80 2.02 -12.11
C ASP A 408 7.32 3.48 -11.96
N PHE A 409 8.25 4.40 -11.69
CA PHE A 409 7.95 5.82 -11.70
C PHE A 409 8.33 6.43 -13.04
N VAL A 410 7.42 7.23 -13.61
CA VAL A 410 7.65 7.98 -14.86
C VAL A 410 8.78 8.99 -14.66
N HIS A 411 8.73 9.71 -13.51
CA HIS A 411 9.80 10.63 -13.14
C HIS A 411 10.91 9.90 -12.38
N ASN A 412 12.13 10.01 -12.89
CA ASN A 412 13.36 9.38 -12.41
C ASN A 412 14.58 10.11 -12.97
N MET A 413 15.80 9.62 -12.75
CA MET A 413 17.06 10.24 -13.27
C MET A 413 17.04 10.52 -14.79
N ARG A 414 16.32 9.73 -15.59
CA ARG A 414 16.24 9.91 -17.05
C ARG A 414 15.15 10.89 -17.48
N ASN A 415 14.17 11.08 -16.64
CA ASN A 415 13.04 11.99 -16.84
C ASN A 415 12.73 12.74 -15.53
N PRO A 416 13.59 13.70 -15.13
CA PRO A 416 13.43 14.41 -13.87
C PRO A 416 12.17 15.28 -13.83
N LEU A 417 11.77 15.67 -12.63
CA LEU A 417 10.68 16.61 -12.40
C LEU A 417 11.01 17.98 -12.99
N ASP A 418 10.02 18.68 -13.53
CA ASP A 418 10.16 20.07 -13.99
C ASP A 418 9.89 21.04 -12.82
N CYS A 419 10.84 21.14 -11.89
CA CYS A 419 10.74 22.00 -10.71
C CYS A 419 12.12 22.49 -10.24
N ASP A 420 12.12 23.65 -9.58
CA ASP A 420 13.31 24.25 -8.96
C ASP A 420 13.41 23.95 -7.47
N ALA A 421 12.27 23.60 -6.85
CA ALA A 421 12.21 23.23 -5.44
C ALA A 421 11.12 22.17 -5.19
N VAL A 422 11.40 21.24 -4.32
CA VAL A 422 10.42 20.28 -3.78
C VAL A 422 10.36 20.45 -2.27
N ILE A 423 9.16 20.61 -1.74
CA ILE A 423 8.90 20.65 -0.30
C ILE A 423 8.10 19.39 0.06
N VAL A 424 8.65 18.56 0.95
CA VAL A 424 8.02 17.32 1.41
C VAL A 424 7.59 17.48 2.86
N ASP A 425 6.29 17.42 3.12
CA ASP A 425 5.76 17.43 4.50
C ASP A 425 5.50 15.99 4.99
N GLU A 426 5.39 15.83 6.31
CA GLU A 426 5.23 14.53 7.01
C GLU A 426 6.31 13.50 6.61
N LEU A 427 7.56 13.93 6.45
CA LEU A 427 8.68 13.05 6.05
C LEU A 427 8.91 11.89 7.00
N SER A 428 8.49 11.98 8.27
CA SER A 428 8.52 10.89 9.24
C SER A 428 7.80 9.62 8.77
N MET A 429 6.88 9.74 7.79
CA MET A 429 6.13 8.62 7.22
C MET A 429 6.75 8.02 5.94
N VAL A 430 7.82 8.62 5.42
CA VAL A 430 8.44 8.21 4.15
C VAL A 430 9.50 7.15 4.40
N ASP A 431 9.37 6.00 3.75
CA ASP A 431 10.35 4.92 3.81
C ASP A 431 11.52 5.12 2.83
N VAL A 432 12.52 4.28 2.97
CA VAL A 432 13.77 4.36 2.20
C VAL A 432 13.54 4.22 0.70
N THR A 433 12.62 3.36 0.26
CA THR A 433 12.40 3.09 -1.16
C THR A 433 11.70 4.25 -1.87
N VAL A 434 10.67 4.82 -1.22
CA VAL A 434 9.94 5.98 -1.74
C VAL A 434 10.83 7.23 -1.73
N PHE A 435 11.67 7.39 -0.70
CA PHE A 435 12.56 8.52 -0.62
C PHE A 435 13.69 8.45 -1.67
N ALA A 436 14.28 7.27 -1.90
CA ALA A 436 15.25 7.05 -2.97
C ALA A 436 14.65 7.41 -4.34
N ALA A 437 13.45 6.92 -4.64
CA ALA A 437 12.75 7.21 -5.88
C ALA A 437 12.48 8.73 -6.05
N LEU A 438 12.12 9.42 -4.97
CA LEU A 438 11.95 10.87 -5.00
C LEU A 438 13.26 11.59 -5.33
N LEU A 439 14.36 11.23 -4.67
CA LEU A 439 15.67 11.86 -4.92
C LEU A 439 16.15 11.60 -6.33
N ASP A 440 15.93 10.40 -6.88
CA ASP A 440 16.27 10.06 -8.27
C ASP A 440 15.53 10.93 -9.30
N ALA A 441 14.33 11.38 -8.96
CA ALA A 441 13.52 12.21 -9.82
C ALA A 441 13.84 13.72 -9.72
N LEU A 442 14.64 14.16 -8.74
CA LEU A 442 14.98 15.56 -8.59
C LEU A 442 16.02 16.02 -9.64
N PRO A 443 15.86 17.21 -10.25
CA PRO A 443 16.93 17.86 -11.01
C PRO A 443 18.18 18.09 -10.14
N LEU A 444 19.36 18.23 -10.77
CA LEU A 444 20.63 18.38 -10.04
C LEU A 444 20.69 19.61 -9.11
N HIS A 445 20.05 20.70 -9.50
CA HIS A 445 20.05 21.95 -8.73
C HIS A 445 18.72 22.21 -8.01
N CYS A 446 17.90 21.17 -7.86
CA CYS A 446 16.62 21.29 -7.18
C CYS A 446 16.84 21.49 -5.67
N ARG A 447 16.10 22.42 -5.10
CA ARG A 447 16.03 22.60 -3.65
C ARG A 447 15.14 21.52 -3.04
N LEU A 448 15.57 20.94 -1.93
CA LEU A 448 14.77 19.94 -1.20
C LEU A 448 14.58 20.40 0.25
N ILE A 449 13.36 20.74 0.58
CA ILE A 449 12.95 21.12 1.93
C ILE A 449 12.13 20.00 2.54
N MET A 450 12.65 19.38 3.55
CA MET A 450 12.11 18.20 4.23
C MET A 450 11.49 18.63 5.55
N VAL A 451 10.18 18.45 5.68
CA VAL A 451 9.44 18.85 6.87
C VAL A 451 8.91 17.59 7.58
N GLY A 452 9.10 17.50 8.89
CA GLY A 452 8.62 16.35 9.65
C GLY A 452 8.79 16.51 11.15
N ASP A 453 8.26 15.56 11.88
CA ASP A 453 8.37 15.50 13.33
C ASP A 453 9.07 14.18 13.70
N ARG A 454 10.33 14.31 14.18
CA ARG A 454 11.19 13.17 14.54
C ARG A 454 10.65 12.33 15.69
N ASP A 455 9.75 12.89 16.49
CA ASP A 455 9.20 12.24 17.68
C ASP A 455 7.90 11.49 17.40
N GLN A 456 7.32 11.66 16.20
CA GLN A 456 6.21 10.86 15.73
C GLN A 456 6.62 9.42 15.39
N LEU A 457 5.63 8.59 15.00
CA LEU A 457 5.88 7.23 14.56
C LEU A 457 6.74 7.20 13.28
N PRO A 458 7.69 6.28 13.19
CA PRO A 458 8.44 6.05 11.96
C PRO A 458 7.55 5.49 10.85
N PRO A 459 8.04 5.45 9.58
CA PRO A 459 7.27 4.93 8.45
C PRO A 459 6.84 3.47 8.68
N VAL A 460 5.78 3.04 8.00
CA VAL A 460 5.37 1.61 8.01
C VAL A 460 6.40 0.76 7.27
N GLY A 461 6.97 1.28 6.18
CA GLY A 461 8.03 0.63 5.41
C GLY A 461 9.39 0.62 6.11
N ALA A 462 10.41 0.10 5.40
CA ALA A 462 11.75 -0.06 5.92
C ALA A 462 12.52 1.27 6.03
N GLY A 463 13.37 1.36 7.05
CA GLY A 463 14.22 2.51 7.33
C GLY A 463 13.59 3.54 8.26
N ASN A 464 14.36 4.57 8.54
CA ASN A 464 13.94 5.74 9.34
C ASN A 464 14.63 7.00 8.81
N VAL A 465 14.33 7.30 7.54
CA VAL A 465 15.00 8.31 6.72
C VAL A 465 15.19 9.63 7.45
N LEU A 466 14.12 10.20 8.02
CA LEU A 466 14.18 11.48 8.72
C LEU A 466 15.14 11.44 9.92
N SER A 467 15.06 10.40 10.74
CA SER A 467 15.91 10.26 11.92
C SER A 467 17.38 10.06 11.55
N ASP A 468 17.63 9.17 10.57
CA ASP A 468 18.98 8.84 10.12
C ASP A 468 19.69 10.08 9.51
N MET A 469 18.96 10.87 8.70
CA MET A 469 19.49 12.13 8.15
C MET A 469 19.74 13.18 9.23
N ILE A 470 18.87 13.33 10.22
CA ILE A 470 19.10 14.25 11.35
C ILE A 470 20.33 13.82 12.16
N GLU A 471 20.48 12.52 12.39
CA GLU A 471 21.58 11.97 13.20
C GLU A 471 22.93 11.98 12.47
N SER A 472 22.94 11.98 11.13
CA SER A 472 24.18 12.11 10.33
C SER A 472 24.85 13.48 10.46
N ARG A 473 24.10 14.53 10.79
CA ARG A 473 24.56 15.92 10.91
C ARG A 473 25.21 16.50 9.65
N VAL A 474 25.02 15.87 8.50
CA VAL A 474 25.55 16.34 7.21
C VAL A 474 24.63 17.42 6.60
N ILE A 475 23.33 17.34 6.89
CA ILE A 475 22.30 18.25 6.37
C ILE A 475 21.98 19.30 7.42
N ASP A 476 21.71 20.53 6.98
CA ASP A 476 21.25 21.59 7.88
C ASP A 476 19.88 21.23 8.48
N VAL A 477 19.83 21.19 9.80
CA VAL A 477 18.61 20.86 10.56
C VAL A 477 18.19 22.07 11.38
N VAL A 478 17.00 22.59 11.11
CA VAL A 478 16.39 23.61 11.95
C VAL A 478 15.29 22.99 12.80
N THR A 479 15.49 23.00 14.11
CA THR A 479 14.52 22.50 15.09
C THR A 479 13.74 23.66 15.68
N LEU A 480 12.45 23.74 15.38
CA LEU A 480 11.53 24.70 15.98
C LEU A 480 11.07 24.19 17.34
N ASP A 481 11.51 24.81 18.39
CA ASP A 481 11.22 24.43 19.80
C ASP A 481 10.36 25.45 20.54
N LYS A 482 10.16 26.65 19.97
CA LYS A 482 9.33 27.70 20.57
C LYS A 482 7.86 27.41 20.28
N VAL A 483 7.11 27.12 21.34
CA VAL A 483 5.66 26.99 21.28
C VAL A 483 5.03 28.40 21.33
N PHE A 484 4.21 28.74 20.32
CA PHE A 484 3.60 30.06 20.29
C PHE A 484 2.51 30.23 21.35
N ARG A 485 2.31 31.47 21.80
CA ARG A 485 1.42 31.82 22.92
C ARG A 485 0.01 31.29 22.81
N GLN A 486 -0.55 31.20 21.59
CA GLN A 486 -1.87 30.62 21.37
C GLN A 486 -1.87 29.10 21.64
N ALA A 487 -0.84 28.41 21.16
CA ALA A 487 -0.69 26.96 21.35
C ALA A 487 -0.36 26.60 22.81
N MET A 488 0.29 27.47 23.59
CA MET A 488 0.55 27.25 25.00
C MET A 488 -0.72 27.20 25.88
N LYS A 489 -1.85 27.70 25.39
CA LYS A 489 -3.13 27.58 26.10
C LYS A 489 -3.70 26.17 26.02
N SER A 490 -3.32 25.38 25.02
CA SER A 490 -3.76 24.00 24.83
C SER A 490 -2.98 23.04 25.73
N ARG A 491 -3.70 22.27 26.55
CA ARG A 491 -3.13 21.18 27.33
C ARG A 491 -2.67 20.04 26.44
N ILE A 492 -3.33 19.81 25.31
CA ILE A 492 -2.92 18.81 24.32
C ILE A 492 -1.49 19.12 23.86
N VAL A 493 -1.22 20.36 23.45
CA VAL A 493 0.11 20.79 22.97
C VAL A 493 1.15 20.74 24.07
N THR A 494 0.86 21.31 25.24
CA THR A 494 1.82 21.33 26.35
C THR A 494 2.14 19.92 26.86
N ASN A 495 1.15 19.04 26.93
CA ASN A 495 1.32 17.65 27.32
C ASN A 495 2.06 16.83 26.25
N ALA A 496 1.87 17.10 24.97
CA ALA A 496 2.66 16.47 23.89
C ALA A 496 4.15 16.77 24.08
N HIS A 497 4.53 18.02 24.34
CA HIS A 497 5.92 18.41 24.61
C HIS A 497 6.48 17.77 25.90
N ARG A 498 5.68 17.59 26.94
CA ARG A 498 6.07 16.88 28.17
C ARG A 498 6.35 15.41 27.89
N VAL A 499 5.44 14.77 27.15
CA VAL A 499 5.55 13.33 26.78
C VAL A 499 6.84 13.07 26.00
N VAL A 500 7.21 13.92 25.02
CA VAL A 500 8.48 13.80 24.28
C VAL A 500 9.68 13.79 25.23
N LYS A 501 9.65 14.62 26.29
CA LYS A 501 10.71 14.69 27.31
C LYS A 501 10.68 13.53 28.33
N GLY A 502 9.72 12.61 28.21
CA GLY A 502 9.52 11.52 29.17
C GLY A 502 8.83 11.95 30.47
N GLU A 503 8.18 13.10 30.45
CA GLU A 503 7.43 13.60 31.59
C GLU A 503 5.97 13.20 31.49
N MET A 504 5.34 12.87 32.64
CA MET A 504 3.90 12.59 32.69
C MET A 504 3.09 13.82 32.24
N PRO A 505 2.02 13.63 31.44
CA PRO A 505 1.11 14.71 31.12
C PRO A 505 0.44 15.25 32.37
N VAL A 506 0.14 16.54 32.38
CA VAL A 506 -0.67 17.16 33.43
C VAL A 506 -2.14 16.88 33.10
N ILE A 507 -2.77 16.16 34.00
CA ILE A 507 -4.20 15.82 33.88
C ILE A 507 -4.97 16.83 34.74
N ASP A 508 -5.72 17.66 34.03
CA ASP A 508 -6.59 18.67 34.67
C ASP A 508 -8.00 18.50 34.04
N ASN A 509 -8.89 17.85 34.78
CA ASN A 509 -10.25 17.59 34.33
C ASN A 509 -11.18 18.82 34.60
N SER A 510 -10.63 20.03 34.59
CA SER A 510 -11.42 21.27 34.68
C SER A 510 -12.23 21.50 33.39
N ALA A 511 -13.30 22.31 33.51
CA ALA A 511 -14.20 22.58 32.39
C ALA A 511 -13.52 23.27 31.19
N ASP A 512 -12.45 24.01 31.44
CA ASP A 512 -11.70 24.74 30.41
C ASP A 512 -10.56 23.92 29.78
N SER A 513 -10.37 22.65 30.20
CA SER A 513 -9.33 21.79 29.67
C SER A 513 -9.74 21.21 28.32
N ASP A 514 -8.75 21.02 27.44
CA ASP A 514 -8.87 20.29 26.18
C ASP A 514 -8.27 18.87 26.26
N PHE A 515 -7.81 18.46 27.48
CA PHE A 515 -7.13 17.18 27.73
C PHE A 515 -7.70 16.52 28.98
N PHE A 516 -8.33 15.37 28.83
CA PHE A 516 -9.03 14.67 29.92
C PHE A 516 -8.56 13.24 30.09
N LEU A 517 -8.60 12.76 31.35
CA LEU A 517 -8.51 11.34 31.70
C LEU A 517 -9.79 10.86 32.34
N LEU A 518 -10.47 9.94 31.68
CA LEU A 518 -11.60 9.21 32.25
C LEU A 518 -11.09 7.92 32.89
N ASN A 519 -10.97 7.91 34.21
CA ASN A 519 -10.47 6.78 34.96
C ASN A 519 -11.26 5.49 34.72
N GLU A 520 -10.56 4.43 34.29
CA GLU A 520 -11.08 3.07 34.13
C GLU A 520 -9.95 2.04 34.34
N ASN A 521 -10.20 1.07 35.21
CA ASN A 521 -9.24 0.02 35.53
C ASN A 521 -9.61 -1.33 34.91
N SER A 522 -10.80 -1.45 34.31
CA SER A 522 -11.27 -2.67 33.66
C SER A 522 -11.26 -2.52 32.15
N LYS A 523 -10.48 -3.36 31.47
CA LYS A 523 -10.47 -3.44 30.00
C LYS A 523 -11.84 -3.84 29.43
N TYR A 524 -12.69 -4.49 30.19
CA TYR A 524 -14.04 -4.90 29.78
C TYR A 524 -15.07 -3.76 29.88
N ASN A 525 -14.86 -2.78 30.78
CA ASN A 525 -15.71 -1.61 30.92
C ASN A 525 -15.30 -0.45 30.00
N ALA A 526 -14.03 -0.37 29.64
CA ALA A 526 -13.51 0.72 28.80
C ALA A 526 -14.26 0.88 27.47
N PRO A 527 -14.65 -0.18 26.73
CA PRO A 527 -15.43 -0.04 25.49
C PRO A 527 -16.78 0.66 25.72
N ARG A 528 -17.47 0.37 26.83
CA ARG A 528 -18.74 1.01 27.14
C ARG A 528 -18.57 2.50 27.45
N LYS A 529 -17.49 2.88 28.13
CA LYS A 529 -17.17 4.30 28.37
C LYS A 529 -16.81 5.04 27.07
N ILE A 530 -16.08 4.38 26.19
CA ILE A 530 -15.78 4.92 24.85
C ILE A 530 -17.07 5.11 24.05
N LEU A 531 -17.97 4.13 24.08
CA LEU A 531 -19.27 4.24 23.44
C LEU A 531 -20.07 5.44 23.99
N ASP A 532 -20.19 5.57 25.29
CA ASP A 532 -20.92 6.69 25.96
C ASP A 532 -20.29 8.05 25.59
N LEU A 533 -18.95 8.15 25.57
CA LEU A 533 -18.27 9.37 25.14
C LEU A 533 -18.65 9.75 23.70
N VAL A 534 -18.55 8.78 22.76
CA VAL A 534 -18.74 9.04 21.33
C VAL A 534 -20.21 9.33 20.99
N THR A 535 -21.15 8.60 21.63
CA THR A 535 -22.57 8.66 21.24
C THR A 535 -23.37 9.69 22.03
N SER A 536 -22.93 10.07 23.26
CA SER A 536 -23.73 10.88 24.17
C SER A 536 -22.97 12.08 24.73
N ARG A 537 -21.85 11.86 25.44
CA ARG A 537 -21.21 12.92 26.23
C ARG A 537 -20.55 13.99 25.40
N LEU A 538 -19.77 13.61 24.38
CA LEU A 538 -19.08 14.57 23.52
C LEU A 538 -20.04 15.32 22.59
N PRO A 539 -21.07 14.68 21.99
CA PRO A 539 -22.10 15.39 21.26
C PRO A 539 -22.88 16.38 22.13
N ALA A 540 -23.32 15.97 23.32
CA ALA A 540 -24.11 16.82 24.22
C ALA A 540 -23.29 17.97 24.84
N GLY A 541 -22.01 17.70 25.20
CA GLY A 541 -21.17 18.68 25.89
C GLY A 541 -20.47 19.67 24.99
N TYR A 542 -20.12 19.28 23.78
CA TYR A 542 -19.28 20.06 22.85
C TYR A 542 -19.91 20.25 21.49
N GLY A 543 -21.05 19.64 21.19
CA GLY A 543 -21.70 19.71 19.88
C GLY A 543 -20.97 18.94 18.76
N PHE A 544 -20.07 18.04 19.10
CA PHE A 544 -19.36 17.23 18.10
C PHE A 544 -20.27 16.20 17.45
N GLU A 545 -20.16 16.07 16.14
CA GLU A 545 -20.86 15.05 15.38
C GLU A 545 -20.08 13.73 15.38
N PRO A 546 -20.66 12.61 15.91
CA PRO A 546 -19.93 11.35 16.08
C PRO A 546 -19.28 10.80 14.80
N MET A 547 -19.95 10.95 13.67
CA MET A 547 -19.51 10.41 12.39
C MET A 547 -18.45 11.27 11.70
N ARG A 548 -18.31 12.53 12.08
CA ARG A 548 -17.40 13.50 11.42
C ARG A 548 -16.28 13.97 12.33
N ASP A 549 -16.62 14.42 13.56
CA ASP A 549 -15.71 15.20 14.40
C ASP A 549 -14.95 14.33 15.40
N ILE A 550 -15.48 13.15 15.77
CA ILE A 550 -14.91 12.27 16.78
C ILE A 550 -14.20 11.10 16.14
N GLN A 551 -12.96 10.84 16.58
CA GLN A 551 -12.20 9.66 16.18
C GLN A 551 -11.70 8.88 17.39
N VAL A 552 -11.96 7.56 17.41
CA VAL A 552 -11.34 6.67 18.39
C VAL A 552 -10.03 6.15 17.83
N LEU A 553 -8.92 6.37 18.56
CA LEU A 553 -7.58 5.91 18.19
C LEU A 553 -7.14 4.79 19.13
N CYS A 554 -7.03 3.58 18.63
CA CYS A 554 -6.61 2.42 19.40
C CYS A 554 -5.13 2.10 19.18
N PRO A 555 -4.38 1.70 20.21
CA PRO A 555 -3.01 1.20 20.05
C PRO A 555 -2.92 -0.08 19.20
N SER A 556 -3.94 -0.96 19.28
CA SER A 556 -3.95 -2.29 18.63
C SER A 556 -5.21 -2.55 17.82
N ARG A 557 -5.15 -3.57 16.94
CA ARG A 557 -6.34 -4.07 16.21
C ARG A 557 -7.15 -5.05 17.05
N MET A 558 -6.48 -5.90 17.83
CA MET A 558 -7.06 -7.00 18.57
C MET A 558 -7.26 -6.64 20.06
N GLY A 559 -8.08 -7.41 20.74
CA GLY A 559 -8.39 -7.24 22.15
C GLY A 559 -9.66 -6.41 22.41
N GLU A 560 -10.04 -6.29 23.67
CA GLU A 560 -11.30 -5.66 24.09
C GLU A 560 -11.36 -4.17 23.74
N VAL A 561 -10.22 -3.49 23.78
CA VAL A 561 -10.07 -2.07 23.40
C VAL A 561 -9.37 -1.89 22.04
N GLY A 562 -9.29 -2.96 21.26
CA GLY A 562 -8.77 -2.94 19.89
C GLY A 562 -9.81 -2.42 18.88
N THR A 563 -9.33 -2.01 17.70
CA THR A 563 -10.20 -1.42 16.67
C THR A 563 -11.34 -2.34 16.25
N GLN A 564 -11.12 -3.67 16.21
CA GLN A 564 -12.18 -4.61 15.82
C GLN A 564 -13.36 -4.57 16.79
N SER A 565 -13.10 -4.67 18.10
CA SER A 565 -14.12 -4.65 19.14
C SER A 565 -14.81 -3.29 19.20
N ILE A 566 -14.06 -2.20 19.16
CA ILE A 566 -14.61 -0.85 19.24
C ILE A 566 -15.45 -0.52 18.01
N ASN A 567 -15.00 -0.88 16.79
CA ASN A 567 -15.78 -0.69 15.57
C ASN A 567 -17.12 -1.42 15.61
N ALA A 568 -17.14 -2.67 16.08
CA ALA A 568 -18.36 -3.46 16.19
C ALA A 568 -19.39 -2.80 17.15
N ILE A 569 -18.91 -2.30 18.31
CA ILE A 569 -19.77 -1.66 19.30
C ILE A 569 -20.29 -0.31 18.79
N LEU A 570 -19.43 0.51 18.19
CA LEU A 570 -19.81 1.81 17.65
C LEU A 570 -20.75 1.67 16.45
N GLN A 571 -20.50 0.72 15.54
CA GLN A 571 -21.37 0.44 14.41
C GLN A 571 -22.79 0.05 14.90
N ALA A 572 -22.87 -0.85 15.88
CA ALA A 572 -24.16 -1.29 16.42
C ALA A 572 -24.99 -0.14 17.01
N SER A 573 -24.33 0.89 17.55
CA SER A 573 -25.00 2.04 18.16
C SER A 573 -25.26 3.17 17.17
N LEU A 574 -24.27 3.55 16.37
CA LEU A 574 -24.33 4.71 15.46
C LEU A 574 -25.02 4.38 14.13
N ASN A 575 -24.89 3.14 13.69
CA ASN A 575 -25.49 2.66 12.44
C ASN A 575 -26.12 1.27 12.64
N PRO A 576 -27.22 1.15 13.42
CA PRO A 576 -27.87 -0.13 13.67
C PRO A 576 -28.45 -0.73 12.39
N PRO A 577 -28.58 -2.09 12.32
CA PRO A 577 -29.21 -2.74 11.19
C PRO A 577 -30.68 -2.36 11.05
N THR A 578 -31.13 -2.09 9.84
CA THR A 578 -32.55 -1.90 9.50
C THR A 578 -32.89 -2.72 8.25
N LYS A 579 -34.16 -2.97 7.99
CA LYS A 579 -34.61 -3.71 6.79
C LYS A 579 -34.27 -2.99 5.48
N GLU A 580 -34.07 -1.69 5.55
CA GLU A 580 -33.83 -0.81 4.38
C GLU A 580 -32.36 -0.75 4.00
N LYS A 581 -31.45 -0.94 4.99
CA LYS A 581 -30.01 -0.85 4.77
C LYS A 581 -29.46 -2.16 4.23
N LYS A 582 -28.74 -2.10 3.15
CA LYS A 582 -28.05 -3.26 2.59
C LYS A 582 -26.71 -3.47 3.31
N GLU A 583 -26.29 -4.73 3.35
CA GLU A 583 -25.07 -5.15 4.07
C GLU A 583 -24.21 -6.07 3.19
N ILE A 584 -22.89 -6.01 3.36
CA ILE A 584 -21.93 -6.95 2.78
C ILE A 584 -21.11 -7.56 3.90
N ARG A 585 -20.94 -8.90 3.88
CA ARG A 585 -20.03 -9.62 4.79
C ARG A 585 -18.69 -9.83 4.13
N TYR A 586 -17.64 -9.44 4.82
CA TYR A 586 -16.26 -9.65 4.37
C TYR A 586 -15.33 -9.94 5.53
N LYS A 587 -14.59 -11.06 5.47
CA LYS A 587 -13.54 -11.45 6.45
C LYS A 587 -13.91 -11.21 7.93
N GLY A 588 -15.15 -11.55 8.34
CA GLY A 588 -15.58 -11.52 9.74
C GLY A 588 -16.16 -10.20 10.22
N TYR A 589 -16.28 -9.18 9.37
CA TYR A 589 -17.01 -7.95 9.66
C TYR A 589 -18.11 -7.69 8.61
N ILE A 590 -19.04 -6.83 8.97
CA ILE A 590 -20.16 -6.43 8.12
C ILE A 590 -19.98 -4.96 7.78
N LEU A 591 -20.02 -4.63 6.49
CA LEU A 591 -20.18 -3.27 6.01
C LEU A 591 -21.64 -3.03 5.66
N ARG A 592 -22.18 -1.91 6.09
CA ARG A 592 -23.59 -1.52 5.97
C ARG A 592 -23.70 -0.11 5.39
N GLU A 593 -24.73 0.15 4.60
CA GLU A 593 -25.06 1.50 4.15
C GLU A 593 -25.20 2.44 5.36
N GLY A 594 -24.51 3.59 5.30
CA GLY A 594 -24.35 4.54 6.38
C GLY A 594 -23.10 4.32 7.25
N ASP A 595 -22.30 3.27 7.02
CA ASP A 595 -21.06 3.06 7.77
C ASP A 595 -20.01 4.09 7.45
N ARG A 596 -19.25 4.48 8.47
CA ARG A 596 -18.00 5.20 8.31
C ARG A 596 -16.91 4.21 7.96
N VAL A 597 -16.32 4.39 6.79
CA VAL A 597 -15.31 3.48 6.22
C VAL A 597 -14.03 4.23 5.87
N MET A 598 -12.93 3.49 5.76
CA MET A 598 -11.64 4.01 5.37
C MET A 598 -11.07 3.13 4.26
N GLN A 599 -10.52 3.78 3.24
CA GLN A 599 -9.68 3.15 2.23
C GLN A 599 -8.36 2.69 2.87
N VAL A 600 -7.97 1.41 2.65
CA VAL A 600 -6.76 0.85 3.29
C VAL A 600 -5.62 0.58 2.31
N LYS A 601 -5.81 0.94 1.05
CA LYS A 601 -4.84 0.77 -0.03
C LYS A 601 -5.03 1.90 -1.05
N ASN A 602 -3.94 2.39 -1.65
CA ASN A 602 -4.08 3.30 -2.78
C ASN A 602 -4.71 2.57 -3.96
N ASN A 603 -5.77 3.15 -4.54
CA ASN A 603 -6.40 2.66 -5.76
C ASN A 603 -6.64 3.84 -6.70
N TYR A 604 -5.83 3.93 -7.75
CA TYR A 604 -5.84 5.03 -8.71
C TYR A 604 -6.97 4.92 -9.73
N ASP A 605 -7.59 3.74 -9.86
CA ASP A 605 -8.58 3.42 -10.88
C ASP A 605 -10.02 3.64 -10.42
N VAL A 606 -10.25 3.79 -9.11
CA VAL A 606 -11.58 4.04 -8.57
C VAL A 606 -12.11 5.38 -9.07
N PRO A 607 -13.15 5.41 -9.93
CA PRO A 607 -13.72 6.65 -10.41
C PRO A 607 -14.49 7.35 -9.30
N TRP A 608 -14.42 8.67 -9.30
CA TRP A 608 -15.23 9.51 -8.43
C TRP A 608 -15.86 10.68 -9.19
N PHE A 609 -16.98 11.15 -8.68
CA PHE A 609 -17.78 12.23 -9.24
C PHE A 609 -18.00 13.30 -8.17
N LYS A 610 -17.88 14.56 -8.58
CA LYS A 610 -18.21 15.75 -7.81
C LYS A 610 -18.97 16.70 -8.72
N ALA A 611 -19.78 17.60 -8.19
CA ALA A 611 -20.59 18.53 -8.99
C ALA A 611 -19.74 19.28 -10.05
N GLY A 612 -19.84 18.86 -11.33
CA GLY A 612 -19.13 19.44 -12.45
C GLY A 612 -17.71 18.91 -12.71
N GLU A 613 -17.21 17.98 -11.92
CA GLU A 613 -15.88 17.38 -12.06
C GLU A 613 -15.94 15.86 -11.96
N ASN A 614 -15.13 15.19 -12.74
CA ASN A 614 -14.93 13.75 -12.67
C ASN A 614 -13.43 13.46 -12.54
N GLY A 615 -13.08 12.43 -11.80
CA GLY A 615 -11.69 12.02 -11.65
C GLY A 615 -11.59 10.56 -11.24
N SER A 616 -10.38 10.11 -10.96
CA SER A 616 -10.11 8.80 -10.43
C SER A 616 -9.08 8.87 -9.29
N GLY A 617 -9.08 7.84 -8.46
CA GLY A 617 -8.15 7.64 -7.35
C GLY A 617 -8.76 7.92 -5.99
N VAL A 618 -8.65 6.91 -5.12
CA VAL A 618 -8.93 6.99 -3.67
C VAL A 618 -7.71 6.43 -2.95
N PHE A 619 -7.30 7.08 -1.86
CA PHE A 619 -6.00 6.85 -1.26
C PHE A 619 -6.10 6.22 0.13
N ASN A 620 -5.05 5.50 0.50
CA ASN A 620 -4.93 4.93 1.83
C ASN A 620 -5.07 6.01 2.92
N GLY A 621 -6.00 5.79 3.85
CA GLY A 621 -6.34 6.74 4.91
C GLY A 621 -7.54 7.64 4.60
N ASP A 622 -8.04 7.68 3.36
CA ASP A 622 -9.26 8.42 3.04
C ASP A 622 -10.45 7.83 3.80
N ILE A 623 -11.18 8.69 4.51
CA ILE A 623 -12.35 8.30 5.31
C ILE A 623 -13.61 8.83 4.63
N GLY A 624 -14.60 7.97 4.48
CA GLY A 624 -15.88 8.31 3.85
C GLY A 624 -17.05 7.60 4.51
N ILE A 625 -18.22 7.86 3.96
CA ILE A 625 -19.47 7.20 4.32
C ILE A 625 -19.92 6.29 3.18
N LEU A 626 -20.17 5.04 3.47
CA LEU A 626 -20.72 4.07 2.53
C LEU A 626 -22.19 4.43 2.25
N THR A 627 -22.46 5.01 1.08
CA THR A 627 -23.77 5.60 0.76
C THR A 627 -24.72 4.59 0.14
N ARG A 628 -24.21 3.65 -0.67
CA ARG A 628 -25.03 2.70 -1.40
C ARG A 628 -24.31 1.37 -1.65
N ILE A 629 -25.06 0.28 -1.53
CA ILE A 629 -24.67 -1.08 -1.93
C ILE A 629 -25.65 -1.56 -2.99
N ASP A 630 -25.19 -1.75 -4.21
CA ASP A 630 -26.00 -2.25 -5.30
C ASP A 630 -25.42 -3.57 -5.82
N ARG A 631 -25.93 -4.69 -5.27
CA ARG A 631 -25.45 -6.03 -5.62
C ARG A 631 -25.85 -6.44 -7.04
N ALA A 632 -26.93 -5.87 -7.57
CA ALA A 632 -27.41 -6.23 -8.91
C ALA A 632 -26.52 -5.67 -10.02
N ASN A 633 -25.90 -4.51 -9.76
CA ASN A 633 -25.01 -3.82 -10.69
C ASN A 633 -23.54 -3.90 -10.31
N ASP A 634 -23.18 -4.73 -9.32
CA ASP A 634 -21.80 -4.88 -8.79
C ASP A 634 -21.18 -3.55 -8.32
N ILE A 635 -21.96 -2.66 -7.68
CA ILE A 635 -21.52 -1.31 -7.32
C ILE A 635 -21.64 -1.06 -5.82
N ILE A 636 -20.59 -0.42 -5.26
CA ILE A 636 -20.57 0.19 -3.94
C ILE A 636 -20.21 1.66 -4.09
N ASN A 637 -21.01 2.55 -3.50
CA ASN A 637 -20.71 3.97 -3.49
C ASN A 637 -20.21 4.38 -2.09
N VAL A 638 -19.10 5.14 -2.07
CA VAL A 638 -18.55 5.73 -0.85
C VAL A 638 -18.35 7.22 -1.09
N ARG A 639 -18.90 8.03 -0.21
CA ARG A 639 -18.73 9.48 -0.26
C ARG A 639 -17.56 9.90 0.63
N PHE A 640 -16.50 10.38 -0.01
CA PHE A 640 -15.33 10.98 0.62
C PHE A 640 -15.45 12.50 0.50
N ASP A 641 -15.68 13.18 1.61
CA ASP A 641 -15.98 14.62 1.64
C ASP A 641 -17.10 14.98 0.65
N ASP A 642 -16.79 15.64 -0.46
CA ASP A 642 -17.71 16.06 -1.52
C ASP A 642 -17.63 15.21 -2.80
N ARG A 643 -16.82 14.14 -2.80
CA ARG A 643 -16.64 13.20 -3.92
C ARG A 643 -17.38 11.90 -3.66
N GLU A 644 -18.17 11.45 -4.62
CA GLU A 644 -18.82 10.14 -4.60
C GLU A 644 -17.96 9.15 -5.41
N ALA A 645 -17.28 8.24 -4.74
CA ALA A 645 -16.46 7.21 -5.37
C ALA A 645 -17.26 5.94 -5.62
N MET A 646 -17.04 5.30 -6.77
CA MET A 646 -17.76 4.11 -7.19
C MET A 646 -16.81 2.92 -7.27
N TYR A 647 -17.05 1.91 -6.43
CA TYR A 647 -16.28 0.69 -6.33
C TYR A 647 -17.04 -0.48 -6.95
N SER A 648 -16.32 -1.48 -7.48
CA SER A 648 -16.87 -2.82 -7.67
C SER A 648 -16.98 -3.55 -6.32
N LEU A 649 -17.85 -4.56 -6.22
CA LEU A 649 -17.97 -5.40 -5.01
C LEU A 649 -16.66 -6.11 -4.64
N GLU A 650 -15.79 -6.39 -5.60
CA GLU A 650 -14.48 -6.96 -5.35
C GLU A 650 -13.56 -6.04 -4.58
N ASN A 651 -13.67 -4.73 -4.81
CA ASN A 651 -12.87 -3.72 -4.14
C ASN A 651 -13.34 -3.45 -2.70
N VAL A 652 -14.39 -4.13 -2.21
CA VAL A 652 -14.80 -4.09 -0.80
C VAL A 652 -13.66 -4.46 0.17
N ARG A 653 -12.72 -5.28 -0.28
CA ARG A 653 -11.52 -5.66 0.48
C ARG A 653 -10.58 -4.49 0.79
N GLU A 654 -10.73 -3.37 0.09
CA GLU A 654 -9.96 -2.15 0.29
C GLU A 654 -10.62 -1.19 1.28
N LEU A 655 -11.81 -1.53 1.78
CA LEU A 655 -12.56 -0.75 2.75
C LEU A 655 -12.57 -1.44 4.12
N GLU A 656 -12.31 -0.68 5.18
CA GLU A 656 -12.46 -1.12 6.57
C GLU A 656 -13.37 -0.14 7.34
N LEU A 657 -14.03 -0.60 8.40
CA LEU A 657 -14.77 0.28 9.30
C LEU A 657 -13.82 1.28 9.95
N ALA A 658 -14.23 2.54 10.05
CA ALA A 658 -13.42 3.66 10.51
C ALA A 658 -14.00 4.46 11.68
N TYR A 659 -14.93 3.90 12.46
CA TYR A 659 -15.34 4.50 13.72
C TYR A 659 -14.19 4.54 14.73
N ALA A 660 -13.37 3.48 14.72
CA ALA A 660 -12.09 3.40 15.40
C ALA A 660 -11.01 2.94 14.43
N MET A 661 -9.81 3.53 14.52
CA MET A 661 -8.63 3.14 13.75
C MET A 661 -7.40 3.02 14.64
N THR A 662 -6.34 2.38 14.15
CA THR A 662 -5.08 2.36 14.89
C THR A 662 -4.36 3.71 14.80
N VAL A 663 -3.56 4.03 15.81
CA VAL A 663 -2.72 5.24 15.81
C VAL A 663 -1.84 5.31 14.56
N HIS A 664 -1.30 4.18 14.08
CA HIS A 664 -0.52 4.14 12.84
C HIS A 664 -1.31 4.61 11.61
N LYS A 665 -2.58 4.20 11.51
CA LYS A 665 -3.45 4.61 10.39
C LYS A 665 -3.95 6.05 10.48
N SER A 666 -3.80 6.71 11.63
CA SER A 666 -4.15 8.12 11.81
C SER A 666 -3.03 9.09 11.45
N GLN A 667 -1.84 8.59 11.09
CA GLN A 667 -0.73 9.44 10.66
C GLN A 667 -1.15 10.30 9.44
N GLY A 668 -0.70 11.53 9.39
CA GLY A 668 -1.09 12.52 8.36
C GLY A 668 -2.53 13.05 8.51
N SER A 669 -3.31 12.58 9.49
CA SER A 669 -4.69 13.03 9.76
C SER A 669 -4.78 13.78 11.08
N GLU A 670 -5.76 14.68 11.20
CA GLU A 670 -6.13 15.33 12.47
C GLU A 670 -7.65 15.34 12.63
N PHE A 671 -8.11 15.30 13.87
CA PHE A 671 -9.53 15.22 14.21
C PHE A 671 -9.90 16.28 15.24
N ALA A 672 -11.13 16.79 15.19
CA ALA A 672 -11.60 17.77 16.15
C ALA A 672 -11.55 17.21 17.58
N ALA A 673 -12.04 15.98 17.77
CA ALA A 673 -11.97 15.28 19.05
C ALA A 673 -11.38 13.86 18.88
N VAL A 674 -10.47 13.49 19.78
CA VAL A 674 -9.87 12.15 19.82
C VAL A 674 -10.22 11.47 21.15
N VAL A 675 -10.62 10.21 21.08
CA VAL A 675 -10.78 9.32 22.23
C VAL A 675 -9.78 8.18 22.13
N MET A 676 -8.92 7.98 23.16
CA MET A 676 -7.88 6.97 23.14
C MET A 676 -7.94 6.08 24.38
N PRO A 677 -8.08 4.74 24.24
CA PRO A 677 -7.85 3.83 25.36
C PRO A 677 -6.37 3.75 25.73
N VAL A 678 -6.06 3.96 27.02
CA VAL A 678 -4.72 3.85 27.61
C VAL A 678 -4.70 2.74 28.67
N ILE A 679 -5.40 1.65 28.38
CA ILE A 679 -5.49 0.45 29.22
C ILE A 679 -5.31 -0.80 28.36
N ALA A 680 -4.71 -1.83 28.94
CA ALA A 680 -4.47 -3.12 28.27
C ALA A 680 -3.71 -2.99 26.92
N THR A 681 -2.88 -1.96 26.79
CA THR A 681 -2.03 -1.79 25.62
C THR A 681 -0.98 -2.90 25.58
N PRO A 682 -0.85 -3.66 24.48
CA PRO A 682 0.20 -4.66 24.36
C PRO A 682 1.58 -4.05 24.60
N PRO A 683 2.48 -4.69 25.38
CA PRO A 683 3.79 -4.12 25.75
C PRO A 683 4.61 -3.63 24.55
N ARG A 684 4.54 -4.32 23.42
CA ARG A 684 5.22 -3.94 22.17
C ARG A 684 4.68 -2.66 21.51
N LEU A 685 3.48 -2.23 21.87
CA LEU A 685 2.81 -1.03 21.37
C LEU A 685 2.73 0.09 22.43
N ALA A 686 3.09 -0.22 23.69
CA ALA A 686 3.09 0.73 24.80
C ALA A 686 4.42 1.50 24.81
N TYR A 687 4.63 2.42 23.87
CA TYR A 687 5.82 3.26 23.80
C TYR A 687 5.50 4.72 23.47
N ARG A 688 6.44 5.60 23.83
CA ARG A 688 6.29 7.06 23.86
C ARG A 688 5.86 7.66 22.54
N ASN A 689 6.51 7.28 21.43
CA ASN A 689 6.19 7.85 20.11
C ASN A 689 4.77 7.51 19.66
N LEU A 690 4.24 6.31 19.99
CA LEU A 690 2.86 5.97 19.67
C LEU A 690 1.89 6.85 20.44
N PHE A 691 2.13 7.03 21.75
CA PHE A 691 1.31 7.90 22.58
C PHE A 691 1.37 9.35 22.10
N TYR A 692 2.59 9.87 21.85
CA TYR A 692 2.81 11.21 21.33
C TYR A 692 2.08 11.43 19.99
N THR A 693 2.20 10.49 19.05
CA THR A 693 1.50 10.57 17.76
C THR A 693 -0.01 10.65 17.96
N ALA A 694 -0.57 9.85 18.87
CA ALA A 694 -2.01 9.92 19.15
C ALA A 694 -2.44 11.27 19.74
N LEU A 695 -1.66 11.84 20.68
CA LEU A 695 -1.92 13.16 21.25
C LEU A 695 -1.98 14.24 20.17
N THR A 696 -1.02 14.22 19.25
CA THR A 696 -0.89 15.22 18.19
C THR A 696 -1.95 15.09 17.09
N ARG A 697 -2.81 14.06 17.13
CA ARG A 697 -3.95 13.93 16.19
C ARG A 697 -5.17 14.73 16.63
N ALA A 698 -5.25 15.17 17.89
CA ALA A 698 -6.37 15.95 18.42
C ALA A 698 -6.16 17.45 18.19
N LYS A 699 -7.17 18.12 17.60
CA LYS A 699 -7.17 19.58 17.38
C LYS A 699 -7.75 20.35 18.57
N SER A 700 -8.91 19.92 19.06
CA SER A 700 -9.70 20.70 20.03
C SER A 700 -9.94 19.95 21.32
N LEU A 701 -9.99 18.61 21.31
CA LEU A 701 -10.29 17.80 22.49
C LEU A 701 -9.61 16.44 22.43
N LEU A 702 -9.01 16.02 23.53
CA LEU A 702 -8.50 14.68 23.75
C LEU A 702 -9.05 14.09 25.04
N VAL A 703 -9.63 12.89 24.94
CA VAL A 703 -10.10 12.11 26.08
C VAL A 703 -9.38 10.77 26.14
N LEU A 704 -8.59 10.58 27.18
CA LEU A 704 -7.96 9.30 27.47
C LEU A 704 -8.92 8.44 28.33
N VAL A 705 -9.06 7.16 27.99
CA VAL A 705 -9.89 6.21 28.75
C VAL A 705 -8.99 5.11 29.31
N GLY A 706 -8.78 5.09 30.61
CA GLY A 706 -7.86 4.16 31.27
C GLY A 706 -7.37 4.70 32.60
N ASN A 707 -6.10 4.51 32.89
CA ASN A 707 -5.51 4.95 34.15
C ASN A 707 -4.09 5.51 33.98
N GLU A 708 -3.60 6.19 35.00
CA GLU A 708 -2.25 6.80 34.99
C GLU A 708 -1.14 5.77 34.80
N ALA A 709 -1.32 4.53 35.28
CA ALA A 709 -0.33 3.47 35.10
C ALA A 709 -0.16 3.11 33.62
N GLY A 710 -1.24 3.06 32.84
CA GLY A 710 -1.19 2.84 31.39
C GLY A 710 -0.50 4.00 30.67
N ILE A 711 -0.78 5.24 31.06
CA ILE A 711 -0.07 6.42 30.53
C ILE A 711 1.43 6.34 30.88
N LYS A 712 1.75 6.07 32.15
CA LYS A 712 3.13 5.98 32.62
C LYS A 712 3.92 4.90 31.88
N GLN A 713 3.31 3.73 31.64
CA GLN A 713 3.93 2.67 30.85
C GLN A 713 4.33 3.15 29.45
N MET A 714 3.49 3.95 28.80
CA MET A 714 3.80 4.49 27.47
C MET A 714 4.84 5.60 27.51
N VAL A 715 4.78 6.48 28.49
CA VAL A 715 5.72 7.63 28.65
C VAL A 715 7.12 7.16 29.00
N ASP A 716 7.25 6.21 29.94
CA ASP A 716 8.53 5.68 30.40
C ASP A 716 9.23 4.82 29.34
N ASN A 717 8.47 4.22 28.43
CA ASN A 717 9.01 3.37 27.38
C ASN A 717 9.47 4.23 26.18
N ASP A 718 10.73 4.68 26.22
CA ASP A 718 11.40 5.38 25.14
C ASP A 718 12.08 4.44 24.13
N LYS A 719 11.87 3.13 24.29
CA LYS A 719 12.37 2.16 23.33
C LYS A 719 11.71 2.44 21.99
N LYS A 720 12.26 3.43 21.28
CA LYS A 720 12.11 3.52 19.83
C LYS A 720 12.32 2.12 19.31
N SER A 721 11.43 1.62 18.50
CA SER A 721 11.73 0.36 17.81
C SER A 721 13.05 0.59 17.09
N ARG A 722 14.16 0.08 17.65
CA ARG A 722 15.48 0.26 17.07
C ARG A 722 15.47 -0.43 15.74
N ARG A 723 15.32 0.35 14.70
CA ARG A 723 15.44 -0.14 13.35
C ARG A 723 16.91 -0.28 13.02
N TYR A 724 17.29 -1.40 12.44
CA TYR A 724 18.59 -1.51 11.82
C TYR A 724 18.48 -0.79 10.46
N SER A 725 19.30 0.25 10.28
CA SER A 725 19.44 1.04 9.07
C SER A 725 20.92 1.38 8.90
N ALA A 726 21.39 1.42 7.67
CA ALA A 726 22.74 1.86 7.33
C ALA A 726 22.78 3.26 6.72
N LEU A 727 21.63 3.89 6.51
CA LEU A 727 21.56 5.17 5.82
C LEU A 727 22.43 6.24 6.46
N LYS A 728 22.36 6.36 7.79
CA LYS A 728 23.24 7.28 8.54
C LYS A 728 24.72 7.02 8.23
N PHE A 729 25.14 5.75 8.34
CA PHE A 729 26.52 5.35 8.07
C PHE A 729 26.94 5.67 6.63
N PHE A 730 26.09 5.42 5.65
CA PHE A 730 26.38 5.75 4.25
C PHE A 730 26.52 7.26 4.03
N ILE A 731 25.63 8.08 4.60
CA ILE A 731 25.73 9.55 4.49
C ILE A 731 27.01 10.08 5.13
N GLU A 732 27.39 9.56 6.31
CA GLU A 732 28.58 10.03 7.05
C GLU A 732 29.91 9.59 6.39
N ASN A 733 29.92 8.48 5.64
CA ASN A 733 31.13 7.89 5.07
C ASN A 733 31.18 7.98 3.53
N ASN A 734 30.34 8.79 2.91
CA ASN A 734 30.27 8.95 1.45
C ASN A 734 31.17 10.10 0.97
N GLU A 735 32.40 10.17 1.46
CA GLU A 735 33.36 11.24 1.13
C GLU A 735 34.08 11.01 -0.22
N ASP A 736 33.85 9.89 -0.91
CA ASP A 736 34.64 9.48 -2.09
C ASP A 736 33.93 9.75 -3.46
N ILE A 737 33.20 10.88 -3.60
CA ILE A 737 32.69 11.30 -4.92
C ILE A 737 33.45 12.53 -5.44
#